data_c7fd0055d93523481a8ada2f7bda1625
#
_entry.id   c7fd0055d93523481a8ada2f7bda1625
#
_cell.length_a   1.000
_cell.length_b   1.000
_cell.length_c   1.000
_cell.angle_alpha   90.00
_cell.angle_beta   90.00
_cell.angle_gamma   90.00
#
_symmetry.space_group_name_H-M   'P 1'
#
loop_
_entity.id
_entity.type
_entity.pdbx_description
1 polymer ?
#
loop_
_entity_poly.entity_id
_entity_poly.type
_entity_poly.pdbx_seq_one_letter_code
_entity_poly.pdbx_strand_id
1 'polypeptide(L)'
;MHVSKEYTIKSFRSPIDLNIDYESELNVQQLAAVTATPGPALVLAGAGAGKTRTLTYRVAYLLEQGIPIDRILLLTFTNKAAKEMMERVQDLVGGNTSGLWGGTFHSVGHRILRRNAESIGYPPTFTILDREDAKDLMSLAIIDAGIDTKAARFPKPDLLCDILSMSINTGMDLDKVMEERYFYFESLSQDISKVHAAYSKRKQSNGVMDFDDLLNQWLRLLKENDEAREYFQSKFQFILVDEYQDTNHVQCELIDRLGNKHHNIMAVGDDSQSIYSWRGANFRNVLEFPNRHEGTQVFKIETNYRSTPEILNCANAVIAGNPNQFKKNLTPVRKSGMKPALVSCNDANQQAEFIAQRALELRDEGIPLENMVVLYRSHFHALELQLEFTRRNIPFTITSGIRFFEQAHIKDVASYLKLISNHQDEIAFKRIVLMLSGIGAKSADKLWRSYKSRLTDKIDIQTSLANVIREIAGITPKKSLLGWEQFAETLSQLEEEKEKGPGHLIRLIVAAGYEDYLQNKFPNYYSRLEDLEQVAGFADQYETTEEFLSELALLSNLDTESKKNTLSDPEQIRLSTIHQAKGLEFEVVFVMMLCDGLFPSSRAIESPEGEEEERRLFYVAVTRAKTELYLSYPLMRFMHGSGGETFQQPSRFLDEIGDGLLEEWNLQSFDPYG
;
A
#
# COMPACT_ATOMS: atom_id res chain seq x y z
N MET A 1 -67.87 3.21 -32.35
CA MET A 1 -66.57 2.50 -32.34
C MET A 1 -65.42 3.53 -32.37
N HIS A 2 -64.85 3.82 -31.25
CA HIS A 2 -63.64 4.67 -31.21
C HIS A 2 -62.44 3.79 -31.59
N VAL A 3 -61.82 4.06 -32.73
CA VAL A 3 -60.56 3.44 -33.14
C VAL A 3 -59.44 4.20 -32.41
N SER A 4 -58.86 3.60 -31.40
CA SER A 4 -57.62 4.13 -30.77
C SER A 4 -56.48 3.97 -31.76
N LYS A 5 -55.81 5.06 -32.11
CA LYS A 5 -54.52 5.03 -32.86
C LYS A 5 -53.42 4.76 -31.89
N GLU A 6 -52.75 3.63 -32.01
CA GLU A 6 -51.49 3.37 -31.32
C GLU A 6 -50.35 4.12 -32.04
N TYR A 7 -49.65 4.98 -31.30
CA TYR A 7 -48.48 5.70 -31.78
C TYR A 7 -47.24 5.18 -31.06
N THR A 8 -46.37 4.48 -31.80
CA THR A 8 -45.13 3.98 -31.26
C THR A 8 -44.06 5.07 -31.36
N ILE A 9 -43.64 5.60 -30.23
CA ILE A 9 -42.52 6.54 -30.17
C ILE A 9 -41.25 5.73 -30.42
N LYS A 10 -40.65 5.87 -31.59
CA LYS A 10 -39.28 5.37 -31.85
C LYS A 10 -38.30 6.31 -31.16
N SER A 11 -37.55 5.80 -30.18
CA SER A 11 -36.41 6.56 -29.66
C SER A 11 -35.36 6.70 -30.76
N PHE A 12 -35.28 7.87 -31.34
CA PHE A 12 -34.20 8.23 -32.24
C PHE A 12 -32.93 8.38 -31.42
N ARG A 13 -32.13 7.35 -31.33
CA ARG A 13 -30.73 7.49 -30.96
C ARG A 13 -29.97 7.69 -32.26
N SER A 14 -29.55 8.92 -32.53
CA SER A 14 -28.59 9.19 -33.60
C SER A 14 -27.35 8.36 -33.29
N PRO A 15 -26.71 7.69 -34.27
CA PRO A 15 -25.36 7.20 -34.14
C PRO A 15 -24.51 8.40 -33.66
N ILE A 16 -23.73 8.21 -32.61
CA ILE A 16 -22.82 9.23 -32.16
C ILE A 16 -21.69 9.24 -33.19
N ASP A 17 -21.72 10.20 -34.09
CA ASP A 17 -20.59 10.45 -35.00
C ASP A 17 -19.54 11.25 -34.21
N LEU A 18 -18.52 10.56 -33.75
CA LEU A 18 -17.46 11.16 -32.96
C LEU A 18 -16.37 11.77 -33.85
N ASN A 19 -16.39 11.44 -35.14
CA ASN A 19 -15.43 11.93 -36.14
C ASN A 19 -13.95 11.78 -35.69
N ILE A 20 -13.64 10.63 -35.05
CA ILE A 20 -12.32 10.32 -34.53
C ILE A 20 -11.49 9.67 -35.65
N ASP A 21 -10.32 10.25 -35.95
CA ASP A 21 -9.34 9.62 -36.81
C ASP A 21 -8.42 8.69 -35.98
N TYR A 22 -8.88 7.45 -35.78
CA TYR A 22 -8.16 6.45 -34.99
C TYR A 22 -6.76 6.13 -35.53
N GLU A 23 -6.55 6.22 -36.84
CA GLU A 23 -5.25 5.91 -37.48
C GLU A 23 -4.21 6.99 -37.16
N SER A 24 -4.62 8.27 -37.07
CA SER A 24 -3.74 9.36 -36.68
C SER A 24 -3.50 9.47 -35.18
N GLU A 25 -4.48 9.05 -34.38
CA GLU A 25 -4.49 9.19 -32.91
C GLU A 25 -3.82 8.02 -32.19
N LEU A 26 -3.80 6.83 -32.79
CA LEU A 26 -3.32 5.60 -32.17
C LEU A 26 -2.18 4.99 -32.97
N ASN A 27 -1.23 4.39 -32.26
CA ASN A 27 -0.25 3.55 -32.93
C ASN A 27 -0.88 2.24 -33.43
N VAL A 28 -0.20 1.52 -34.30
CA VAL A 28 -0.69 0.28 -34.92
C VAL A 28 -1.11 -0.77 -33.88
N GLN A 29 -0.38 -0.88 -32.75
CA GLN A 29 -0.69 -1.85 -31.69
C GLN A 29 -1.95 -1.44 -30.90
N GLN A 30 -2.07 -0.16 -30.56
CA GLN A 30 -3.24 0.40 -29.90
C GLN A 30 -4.47 0.32 -30.81
N LEU A 31 -4.33 0.68 -32.08
CA LEU A 31 -5.39 0.62 -33.07
C LEU A 31 -5.95 -0.81 -33.19
N ALA A 32 -5.07 -1.80 -33.30
CA ALA A 32 -5.46 -3.21 -33.36
C ALA A 32 -6.29 -3.64 -32.14
N ALA A 33 -5.89 -3.22 -30.95
CA ALA A 33 -6.63 -3.51 -29.72
C ALA A 33 -7.96 -2.75 -29.64
N VAL A 34 -7.99 -1.47 -30.04
CA VAL A 34 -9.20 -0.62 -30.04
C VAL A 34 -10.25 -1.13 -31.01
N THR A 35 -9.83 -1.60 -32.18
CA THR A 35 -10.73 -2.10 -33.23
C THR A 35 -10.95 -3.62 -33.18
N ALA A 36 -10.50 -4.29 -32.13
CA ALA A 36 -10.66 -5.73 -31.96
C ALA A 36 -12.10 -6.21 -32.20
N THR A 37 -12.26 -7.34 -32.85
CA THR A 37 -13.58 -7.95 -33.08
C THR A 37 -14.24 -8.33 -31.73
N PRO A 38 -15.58 -8.39 -31.65
CA PRO A 38 -16.25 -8.89 -30.47
C PRO A 38 -15.71 -10.27 -30.03
N GLY A 39 -15.57 -10.47 -28.73
CA GLY A 39 -15.00 -11.66 -28.11
C GLY A 39 -14.04 -11.30 -26.98
N PRO A 40 -13.44 -12.31 -26.32
CA PRO A 40 -12.46 -12.07 -25.27
C PRO A 40 -11.17 -11.52 -25.84
N ALA A 41 -10.63 -10.47 -25.22
CA ALA A 41 -9.41 -9.80 -25.62
C ALA A 41 -8.52 -9.54 -24.39
N LEU A 42 -7.25 -9.91 -24.49
CA LEU A 42 -6.23 -9.60 -23.49
C LEU A 42 -5.25 -8.60 -24.11
N VAL A 43 -5.16 -7.43 -23.51
CA VAL A 43 -4.23 -6.36 -23.93
C VAL A 43 -3.10 -6.28 -22.92
N LEU A 44 -1.94 -6.79 -23.31
CA LEU A 44 -0.71 -6.72 -22.54
C LEU A 44 0.00 -5.41 -22.88
N ALA A 45 -0.20 -4.39 -22.06
CA ALA A 45 0.33 -3.05 -22.30
C ALA A 45 1.37 -2.70 -21.24
N GLY A 46 2.61 -2.55 -21.64
CA GLY A 46 3.71 -2.22 -20.74
C GLY A 46 3.56 -0.85 -20.06
N ALA A 47 4.48 -0.56 -19.13
CA ALA A 47 4.56 0.76 -18.52
C ALA A 47 4.67 1.85 -19.59
N GLY A 48 3.92 2.96 -19.46
CA GLY A 48 3.98 4.09 -20.41
C GLY A 48 3.47 3.80 -21.83
N ALA A 49 2.83 2.64 -22.07
CA ALA A 49 2.32 2.24 -23.40
C ALA A 49 0.89 2.76 -23.70
N GLY A 50 0.26 3.50 -22.78
CA GLY A 50 -1.04 4.09 -22.99
C GLY A 50 -2.22 3.13 -22.75
N LYS A 51 -2.16 2.28 -21.71
CA LYS A 51 -3.27 1.40 -21.28
C LYS A 51 -4.62 2.11 -21.22
N THR A 52 -4.70 3.17 -20.44
CA THR A 52 -5.90 3.97 -20.26
C THR A 52 -6.39 4.61 -21.57
N ARG A 53 -5.45 5.08 -22.42
CA ARG A 53 -5.78 5.60 -23.75
C ARG A 53 -6.46 4.52 -24.60
N THR A 54 -5.92 3.31 -24.63
CA THR A 54 -6.50 2.19 -25.39
C THR A 54 -7.94 1.89 -24.92
N LEU A 55 -8.19 1.87 -23.61
CA LEU A 55 -9.54 1.63 -23.08
C LEU A 55 -10.50 2.76 -23.41
N THR A 56 -10.10 4.02 -23.26
CA THR A 56 -10.98 5.16 -23.57
C THR A 56 -11.34 5.22 -25.05
N TYR A 57 -10.38 4.97 -25.96
CA TYR A 57 -10.65 4.88 -27.39
C TYR A 57 -11.48 3.64 -27.76
N ARG A 58 -11.33 2.51 -27.03
CA ARG A 58 -12.21 1.34 -27.20
C ARG A 58 -13.67 1.68 -26.88
N VAL A 59 -13.93 2.44 -25.80
CA VAL A 59 -15.29 2.90 -25.48
C VAL A 59 -15.84 3.76 -26.63
N ALA A 60 -15.06 4.74 -27.13
CA ALA A 60 -15.47 5.59 -28.23
C ALA A 60 -15.78 4.76 -29.50
N TYR A 61 -14.91 3.84 -29.88
CA TYR A 61 -15.10 2.95 -31.02
C TYR A 61 -16.38 2.12 -30.88
N LEU A 62 -16.66 1.55 -29.71
CA LEU A 62 -17.88 0.78 -29.48
C LEU A 62 -19.15 1.63 -29.64
N LEU A 63 -19.11 2.89 -29.21
CA LEU A 63 -20.22 3.83 -29.38
C LEU A 63 -20.48 4.14 -30.87
N GLU A 64 -19.44 4.34 -31.67
CA GLU A 64 -19.53 4.52 -33.12
C GLU A 64 -20.06 3.27 -33.84
N GLN A 65 -19.74 2.07 -33.31
CA GLN A 65 -20.33 0.83 -33.83
C GLN A 65 -21.80 0.65 -33.39
N GLY A 66 -22.41 1.65 -32.75
CA GLY A 66 -23.82 1.64 -32.35
C GLY A 66 -24.12 0.91 -31.05
N ILE A 67 -23.09 0.55 -30.28
CA ILE A 67 -23.31 -0.05 -28.95
C ILE A 67 -23.79 1.03 -27.99
N PRO A 68 -24.97 0.86 -27.37
CA PRO A 68 -25.46 1.84 -26.39
C PRO A 68 -24.52 1.98 -25.21
N ILE A 69 -24.31 3.22 -24.77
CA ILE A 69 -23.34 3.55 -23.68
C ILE A 69 -23.68 2.81 -22.38
N ASP A 70 -24.95 2.55 -22.08
CA ASP A 70 -25.41 1.84 -20.89
C ASP A 70 -25.20 0.31 -20.96
N ARG A 71 -24.70 -0.19 -22.08
CA ARG A 71 -24.30 -1.59 -22.31
C ARG A 71 -22.82 -1.86 -22.11
N ILE A 72 -22.04 -0.82 -21.83
CA ILE A 72 -20.61 -0.90 -21.59
C ILE A 72 -20.37 -0.79 -20.08
N LEU A 73 -19.61 -1.75 -19.54
CA LEU A 73 -19.09 -1.74 -18.17
C LEU A 73 -17.60 -1.49 -18.20
N LEU A 74 -17.14 -0.44 -17.52
CA LEU A 74 -15.74 -0.03 -17.44
C LEU A 74 -15.26 -0.08 -16.00
N LEU A 75 -14.37 -1.01 -15.68
CA LEU A 75 -13.89 -1.29 -14.34
C LEU A 75 -12.39 -0.93 -14.18
N THR A 76 -12.06 -0.35 -13.05
CA THR A 76 -10.67 -0.05 -12.66
C THR A 76 -10.44 -0.28 -11.17
N PHE A 77 -9.16 -0.16 -10.74
CA PHE A 77 -8.78 -0.53 -9.38
C PHE A 77 -8.96 0.62 -8.36
N THR A 78 -8.74 1.87 -8.74
CA THR A 78 -8.78 3.01 -7.81
C THR A 78 -9.80 4.08 -8.21
N ASN A 79 -10.35 4.78 -7.21
CA ASN A 79 -11.30 5.87 -7.45
C ASN A 79 -10.68 7.01 -8.28
N LYS A 80 -9.39 7.29 -8.08
CA LYS A 80 -8.68 8.31 -8.87
C LYS A 80 -8.61 7.89 -10.35
N ALA A 81 -8.18 6.65 -10.62
CA ALA A 81 -8.13 6.12 -11.99
C ALA A 81 -9.53 6.08 -12.64
N ALA A 82 -10.54 5.68 -11.86
CA ALA A 82 -11.92 5.69 -12.34
C ALA A 82 -12.38 7.09 -12.76
N LYS A 83 -12.14 8.10 -11.93
CA LYS A 83 -12.50 9.50 -12.22
C LYS A 83 -11.78 9.99 -13.47
N GLU A 84 -10.46 9.83 -13.52
CA GLU A 84 -9.63 10.26 -14.67
C GLU A 84 -10.07 9.56 -15.98
N MET A 85 -10.36 8.26 -15.91
CA MET A 85 -10.82 7.51 -17.08
C MET A 85 -12.18 7.99 -17.57
N MET A 86 -13.12 8.24 -16.64
CA MET A 86 -14.45 8.76 -16.99
C MET A 86 -14.37 10.16 -17.58
N GLU A 87 -13.52 11.04 -17.06
CA GLU A 87 -13.26 12.37 -17.62
C GLU A 87 -12.69 12.27 -19.03
N ARG A 88 -11.69 11.43 -19.27
CA ARG A 88 -11.11 11.20 -20.59
C ARG A 88 -12.11 10.63 -21.61
N VAL A 89 -12.99 9.72 -21.18
CA VAL A 89 -14.08 9.23 -22.03
C VAL A 89 -15.04 10.37 -22.38
N GLN A 90 -15.39 11.19 -21.40
CA GLN A 90 -16.28 12.34 -21.63
C GLN A 90 -15.70 13.36 -22.61
N ASP A 91 -14.40 13.68 -22.45
CA ASP A 91 -13.69 14.62 -23.34
C ASP A 91 -13.63 14.07 -24.77
N LEU A 92 -13.36 12.77 -24.92
CA LEU A 92 -13.24 12.12 -26.23
C LEU A 92 -14.59 12.00 -26.95
N VAL A 93 -15.65 11.66 -26.22
CA VAL A 93 -17.00 11.42 -26.78
C VAL A 93 -17.77 12.73 -26.95
N GLY A 94 -17.41 13.82 -26.27
CA GLY A 94 -18.02 15.14 -26.40
C GLY A 94 -19.50 15.22 -26.04
N GLY A 95 -20.05 14.21 -25.32
CA GLY A 95 -21.47 14.06 -25.06
C GLY A 95 -21.80 13.67 -23.62
N ASN A 96 -23.08 13.37 -23.39
CA ASN A 96 -23.55 12.90 -22.09
C ASN A 96 -23.15 11.43 -21.85
N THR A 97 -22.14 11.21 -21.01
CA THR A 97 -21.64 9.90 -20.60
C THR A 97 -22.32 9.34 -19.35
N SER A 98 -23.38 10.00 -18.81
CA SER A 98 -24.05 9.59 -17.56
C SER A 98 -24.64 8.18 -17.59
N GLY A 99 -24.85 7.62 -18.78
CA GLY A 99 -25.28 6.24 -18.97
C GLY A 99 -24.22 5.17 -18.81
N LEU A 100 -22.93 5.56 -18.90
CA LEU A 100 -21.81 4.61 -18.78
C LEU A 100 -21.73 4.02 -17.37
N TRP A 101 -21.58 2.72 -17.31
CA TRP A 101 -21.31 2.03 -16.07
C TRP A 101 -19.79 1.97 -15.86
N GLY A 102 -19.23 3.05 -15.31
CA GLY A 102 -17.82 3.16 -15.01
C GLY A 102 -17.56 3.36 -13.53
N GLY A 103 -16.44 2.82 -13.04
CA GLY A 103 -16.02 2.99 -11.65
C GLY A 103 -15.07 1.89 -11.16
N THR A 104 -14.83 1.90 -9.85
CA THR A 104 -14.14 0.78 -9.20
C THR A 104 -15.10 -0.39 -9.02
N PHE A 105 -14.57 -1.61 -8.88
CA PHE A 105 -15.37 -2.79 -8.57
C PHE A 105 -16.32 -2.56 -7.38
N HIS A 106 -15.84 -1.94 -6.31
CA HIS A 106 -16.65 -1.64 -5.12
C HIS A 106 -17.78 -0.65 -5.40
N SER A 107 -17.51 0.40 -6.19
CA SER A 107 -18.55 1.41 -6.50
C SER A 107 -19.65 0.83 -7.38
N VAL A 108 -19.29 0.00 -8.35
CA VAL A 108 -20.24 -0.71 -9.22
C VAL A 108 -21.00 -1.77 -8.41
N GLY A 109 -20.33 -2.56 -7.59
CA GLY A 109 -20.94 -3.54 -6.70
C GLY A 109 -21.96 -2.90 -5.75
N HIS A 110 -21.59 -1.79 -5.10
CA HIS A 110 -22.52 -1.02 -4.27
C HIS A 110 -23.78 -0.58 -5.05
N ARG A 111 -23.61 -0.05 -6.26
CA ARG A 111 -24.74 0.41 -7.11
C ARG A 111 -25.65 -0.74 -7.51
N ILE A 112 -25.10 -1.93 -7.77
CA ILE A 112 -25.85 -3.15 -8.09
C ILE A 112 -26.59 -3.67 -6.85
N LEU A 113 -25.90 -3.77 -5.73
CA LEU A 113 -26.45 -4.29 -4.48
C LEU A 113 -27.58 -3.41 -3.94
N ARG A 114 -27.48 -2.07 -4.04
CA ARG A 114 -28.59 -1.18 -3.65
C ARG A 114 -29.91 -1.50 -4.31
N ARG A 115 -29.88 -2.01 -5.52
CA ARG A 115 -31.08 -2.35 -6.30
C ARG A 115 -31.60 -3.78 -6.07
N ASN A 116 -30.71 -4.66 -5.56
CA ASN A 116 -30.97 -6.09 -5.44
C ASN A 116 -30.77 -6.62 -4.02
N ALA A 117 -30.64 -5.74 -3.01
CA ALA A 117 -30.29 -6.12 -1.65
C ALA A 117 -31.28 -7.14 -1.04
N GLU A 118 -32.57 -6.97 -1.26
CA GLU A 118 -33.62 -7.84 -0.71
C GLU A 118 -33.46 -9.30 -1.16
N SER A 119 -33.03 -9.52 -2.39
CA SER A 119 -32.86 -10.87 -2.96
C SER A 119 -31.71 -11.66 -2.31
N ILE A 120 -30.81 -10.98 -1.59
CA ILE A 120 -29.68 -11.58 -0.85
C ILE A 120 -29.86 -11.46 0.66
N GLY A 121 -31.05 -11.02 1.13
CA GLY A 121 -31.38 -10.93 2.55
C GLY A 121 -30.86 -9.69 3.25
N TYR A 122 -30.62 -8.58 2.53
CA TYR A 122 -30.25 -7.28 3.08
C TYR A 122 -31.31 -6.22 2.77
N PRO A 123 -31.52 -5.22 3.63
CA PRO A 123 -32.40 -4.10 3.30
C PRO A 123 -31.78 -3.21 2.20
N PRO A 124 -32.56 -2.58 1.34
CA PRO A 124 -32.05 -1.63 0.33
C PRO A 124 -31.29 -0.45 0.96
N THR A 125 -31.58 -0.17 2.21
CA THR A 125 -30.95 0.91 3.01
C THR A 125 -29.71 0.47 3.78
N PHE A 126 -29.13 -0.71 3.48
CA PHE A 126 -27.94 -1.19 4.19
C PHE A 126 -26.85 -0.12 4.27
N THR A 127 -26.09 -0.08 5.37
CA THR A 127 -24.96 0.84 5.54
C THR A 127 -23.65 0.12 5.30
N ILE A 128 -22.62 0.89 4.92
CA ILE A 128 -21.26 0.37 4.72
C ILE A 128 -20.46 0.71 5.96
N LEU A 129 -19.86 -0.30 6.56
CA LEU A 129 -18.97 -0.16 7.70
C LEU A 129 -17.61 0.37 7.22
N ASP A 130 -17.09 1.36 7.91
CA ASP A 130 -15.69 1.69 7.81
C ASP A 130 -14.82 0.70 8.61
N ARG A 131 -13.49 0.92 8.62
CA ARG A 131 -12.56 0.00 9.27
C ARG A 131 -12.76 -0.05 10.80
N GLU A 132 -13.06 1.08 11.43
CA GLU A 132 -13.27 1.12 12.89
C GLU A 132 -14.62 0.48 13.27
N ASP A 133 -15.68 0.75 12.54
CA ASP A 133 -16.98 0.11 12.74
C ASP A 133 -16.89 -1.41 12.53
N ALA A 134 -16.13 -1.87 11.55
CA ALA A 134 -15.89 -3.30 11.30
C ALA A 134 -15.17 -3.97 12.49
N LYS A 135 -14.17 -3.33 13.08
CA LYS A 135 -13.48 -3.80 14.30
C LYS A 135 -14.40 -3.86 15.49
N ASP A 136 -15.24 -2.84 15.67
CA ASP A 136 -16.20 -2.80 16.79
C ASP A 136 -17.22 -3.94 16.65
N LEU A 137 -17.73 -4.16 15.44
CA LEU A 137 -18.65 -5.28 15.16
C LEU A 137 -17.94 -6.64 15.35
N MET A 138 -16.69 -6.78 14.95
CA MET A 138 -15.87 -7.97 15.16
C MET A 138 -15.66 -8.23 16.66
N SER A 139 -15.44 -7.18 17.46
CA SER A 139 -15.34 -7.29 18.93
C SER A 139 -16.61 -7.87 19.56
N LEU A 140 -17.78 -7.46 19.06
CA LEU A 140 -19.06 -8.01 19.48
C LEU A 140 -19.24 -9.46 19.00
N ALA A 141 -18.74 -9.81 17.82
CA ALA A 141 -18.79 -11.17 17.29
C ALA A 141 -17.96 -12.16 18.11
N ILE A 142 -16.81 -11.72 18.66
CA ILE A 142 -16.02 -12.54 19.61
C ILE A 142 -16.85 -12.91 20.84
N ILE A 143 -17.61 -11.96 21.37
CA ILE A 143 -18.49 -12.18 22.54
C ILE A 143 -19.60 -13.18 22.18
N ASP A 144 -20.23 -13.02 21.01
CA ASP A 144 -21.30 -13.91 20.55
C ASP A 144 -20.80 -15.35 20.31
N ALA A 145 -19.59 -15.49 19.83
CA ALA A 145 -18.95 -16.78 19.62
C ALA A 145 -18.57 -17.48 20.94
N GLY A 146 -18.69 -16.78 22.10
CA GLY A 146 -18.38 -17.31 23.43
C GLY A 146 -16.87 -17.58 23.62
N ILE A 147 -16.00 -16.88 22.91
CA ILE A 147 -14.56 -17.11 22.99
C ILE A 147 -13.96 -16.44 24.22
N ASP A 148 -13.27 -17.22 25.04
CA ASP A 148 -12.49 -16.69 26.18
C ASP A 148 -11.12 -16.21 25.70
N THR A 149 -11.05 -14.91 25.34
CA THR A 149 -9.82 -14.25 24.87
C THR A 149 -8.72 -14.16 25.94
N LYS A 150 -8.99 -14.60 27.20
CA LYS A 150 -8.01 -14.57 28.28
C LYS A 150 -7.25 -15.90 28.41
N ALA A 151 -7.85 -17.00 27.96
CA ALA A 151 -7.28 -18.34 28.11
C ALA A 151 -6.17 -18.63 27.07
N ALA A 152 -6.18 -17.92 25.92
CA ALA A 152 -5.18 -18.00 24.85
C ALA A 152 -4.88 -16.61 24.30
N ARG A 153 -3.74 -16.45 23.64
CA ARG A 153 -3.41 -15.24 22.84
C ARG A 153 -4.32 -15.20 21.60
N PHE A 154 -5.56 -14.81 21.78
CA PHE A 154 -6.54 -14.73 20.70
C PHE A 154 -6.31 -13.46 19.86
N PRO A 155 -6.38 -13.53 18.51
CA PRO A 155 -6.18 -12.39 17.63
C PRO A 155 -7.13 -11.23 17.97
N LYS A 156 -6.64 -10.00 17.81
CA LYS A 156 -7.47 -8.81 17.99
C LYS A 156 -8.46 -8.63 16.83
N PRO A 157 -9.54 -7.88 17.03
CA PRO A 157 -10.57 -7.66 16.00
C PRO A 157 -10.05 -7.20 14.66
N ASP A 158 -9.05 -6.32 14.65
CA ASP A 158 -8.44 -5.79 13.42
C ASP A 158 -7.75 -6.90 12.61
N LEU A 159 -6.99 -7.75 13.29
CA LEU A 159 -6.33 -8.91 12.66
C LEU A 159 -7.35 -9.96 12.18
N LEU A 160 -8.44 -10.17 12.95
CA LEU A 160 -9.51 -11.07 12.52
C LEU A 160 -10.21 -10.58 11.25
N CYS A 161 -10.41 -9.25 11.12
CA CYS A 161 -10.91 -8.65 9.88
C CYS A 161 -9.96 -8.91 8.71
N ASP A 162 -8.63 -8.79 8.92
CA ASP A 162 -7.64 -9.03 7.87
C ASP A 162 -7.55 -10.50 7.46
N ILE A 163 -7.61 -11.43 8.42
CA ILE A 163 -7.65 -12.87 8.15
C ILE A 163 -8.87 -13.22 7.29
N LEU A 164 -10.05 -12.71 7.67
CA LEU A 164 -11.28 -12.91 6.90
C LEU A 164 -11.18 -12.29 5.50
N SER A 165 -10.71 -11.05 5.41
CA SER A 165 -10.50 -10.35 4.14
C SER A 165 -9.56 -11.14 3.22
N MET A 166 -8.45 -11.68 3.77
CA MET A 166 -7.52 -12.49 3.00
C MET A 166 -8.17 -13.76 2.47
N SER A 167 -8.95 -14.49 3.29
CA SER A 167 -9.67 -15.68 2.85
C SER A 167 -10.65 -15.37 1.72
N ILE A 168 -11.43 -14.30 1.83
CA ILE A 168 -12.37 -13.85 0.79
C ILE A 168 -11.62 -13.49 -0.49
N ASN A 169 -10.61 -12.63 -0.39
CA ASN A 169 -9.93 -12.06 -1.56
C ASN A 169 -9.07 -13.08 -2.33
N THR A 170 -8.52 -14.08 -1.64
CA THR A 170 -7.75 -15.16 -2.28
C THR A 170 -8.61 -16.34 -2.72
N GLY A 171 -9.84 -16.48 -2.19
CA GLY A 171 -10.67 -17.67 -2.36
C GLY A 171 -10.16 -18.89 -1.63
N MET A 172 -9.19 -18.73 -0.73
CA MET A 172 -8.63 -19.82 0.08
C MET A 172 -9.51 -20.10 1.30
N ASP A 173 -9.63 -21.36 1.67
CA ASP A 173 -10.23 -21.74 2.94
C ASP A 173 -9.47 -21.13 4.11
N LEU A 174 -10.18 -20.80 5.19
CA LEU A 174 -9.59 -20.15 6.36
C LEU A 174 -8.40 -20.93 6.93
N ASP A 175 -8.51 -22.26 7.02
CA ASP A 175 -7.43 -23.13 7.52
C ASP A 175 -6.15 -22.95 6.70
N LYS A 176 -6.27 -22.89 5.38
CA LYS A 176 -5.14 -22.68 4.49
C LYS A 176 -4.53 -21.29 4.62
N VAL A 177 -5.36 -20.26 4.80
CA VAL A 177 -4.88 -18.89 5.09
C VAL A 177 -4.12 -18.85 6.40
N MET A 178 -4.59 -19.58 7.43
CA MET A 178 -3.91 -19.68 8.72
C MET A 178 -2.55 -20.37 8.56
N GLU A 179 -2.49 -21.52 7.90
CA GLU A 179 -1.27 -22.29 7.65
C GLU A 179 -0.21 -21.46 6.89
N GLU A 180 -0.61 -20.78 5.79
CA GLU A 180 0.33 -20.09 4.89
C GLU A 180 0.75 -18.70 5.39
N ARG A 181 -0.14 -17.99 6.10
CA ARG A 181 0.04 -16.57 6.39
C ARG A 181 0.03 -16.20 7.87
N TYR A 182 -0.70 -16.99 8.69
CA TYR A 182 -0.94 -16.69 10.11
C TYR A 182 -0.70 -17.91 11.00
N PHE A 183 0.35 -18.67 10.71
CA PHE A 183 0.69 -19.96 11.36
C PHE A 183 0.73 -19.88 12.90
N TYR A 184 1.00 -18.70 13.49
CA TYR A 184 0.97 -18.50 14.95
C TYR A 184 -0.42 -18.72 15.57
N PHE A 185 -1.48 -18.61 14.77
CA PHE A 185 -2.86 -18.76 15.21
C PHE A 185 -3.52 -20.02 14.63
N GLU A 186 -2.78 -20.90 13.97
CA GLU A 186 -3.30 -22.13 13.35
C GLU A 186 -4.11 -22.97 14.34
N SER A 187 -3.61 -23.13 15.58
CA SER A 187 -4.31 -23.86 16.65
C SER A 187 -5.65 -23.26 17.05
N LEU A 188 -5.93 -22.01 16.68
CA LEU A 188 -7.14 -21.27 16.98
C LEU A 188 -8.12 -21.21 15.79
N SER A 189 -7.81 -21.88 14.67
CA SER A 189 -8.57 -21.81 13.43
C SER A 189 -10.08 -22.07 13.61
N GLN A 190 -10.45 -23.07 14.40
CA GLN A 190 -11.86 -23.38 14.67
C GLN A 190 -12.58 -22.26 15.43
N ASP A 191 -11.92 -21.63 16.39
CA ASP A 191 -12.50 -20.52 17.15
C ASP A 191 -12.59 -19.26 16.32
N ILE A 192 -11.58 -18.99 15.47
CA ILE A 192 -11.62 -17.91 14.50
C ILE A 192 -12.77 -18.12 13.51
N SER A 193 -13.00 -19.34 13.03
CA SER A 193 -14.13 -19.68 12.16
C SER A 193 -15.49 -19.40 12.82
N LYS A 194 -15.65 -19.71 14.12
CA LYS A 194 -16.87 -19.37 14.88
C LYS A 194 -17.08 -17.85 14.96
N VAL A 195 -16.00 -17.09 15.21
CA VAL A 195 -16.06 -15.63 15.27
C VAL A 195 -16.46 -15.05 13.92
N HIS A 196 -15.88 -15.52 12.82
CA HIS A 196 -16.22 -15.09 11.47
C HIS A 196 -17.67 -15.40 11.10
N ALA A 197 -18.20 -16.56 11.51
CA ALA A 197 -19.62 -16.91 11.34
C ALA A 197 -20.52 -15.96 12.14
N ALA A 198 -20.18 -15.66 13.39
CA ALA A 198 -20.90 -14.70 14.22
C ALA A 198 -20.85 -13.28 13.64
N TYR A 199 -19.71 -12.86 13.13
CA TYR A 199 -19.51 -11.56 12.46
C TYR A 199 -20.40 -11.43 11.22
N SER A 200 -20.41 -12.43 10.33
CA SER A 200 -21.25 -12.45 9.13
C SER A 200 -22.73 -12.42 9.48
N LYS A 201 -23.15 -13.18 10.50
CA LYS A 201 -24.53 -13.17 11.01
C LYS A 201 -24.93 -11.79 11.55
N ARG A 202 -24.04 -11.13 12.30
CA ARG A 202 -24.31 -9.77 12.82
C ARG A 202 -24.42 -8.76 11.69
N LYS A 203 -23.55 -8.81 10.69
CA LYS A 203 -23.64 -7.93 9.51
C LYS A 203 -25.01 -8.05 8.86
N GLN A 204 -25.45 -9.26 8.60
CA GLN A 204 -26.76 -9.50 7.96
C GLN A 204 -27.93 -9.05 8.85
N SER A 205 -27.92 -9.40 10.16
CA SER A 205 -29.00 -9.02 11.06
C SER A 205 -29.12 -7.52 11.31
N ASN A 206 -28.01 -6.78 11.20
CA ASN A 206 -28.00 -5.32 11.37
C ASN A 206 -28.16 -4.58 10.02
N GLY A 207 -28.26 -5.28 8.90
CA GLY A 207 -28.35 -4.66 7.59
C GLY A 207 -27.12 -3.84 7.23
N VAL A 208 -25.92 -4.32 7.58
CA VAL A 208 -24.66 -3.63 7.30
C VAL A 208 -23.72 -4.52 6.48
N MET A 209 -22.88 -3.90 5.64
CA MET A 209 -21.86 -4.57 4.82
C MET A 209 -20.50 -3.90 5.06
N ASP A 210 -19.43 -4.68 5.09
CA ASP A 210 -18.08 -4.13 4.98
C ASP A 210 -17.64 -4.01 3.51
N PHE A 211 -16.39 -3.56 3.28
CA PHE A 211 -15.90 -3.38 1.91
C PHE A 211 -15.79 -4.71 1.15
N ASP A 212 -15.38 -5.79 1.80
CA ASP A 212 -15.28 -7.10 1.14
C ASP A 212 -16.67 -7.66 0.79
N ASP A 213 -17.68 -7.36 1.60
CA ASP A 213 -19.07 -7.74 1.29
C ASP A 213 -19.59 -7.14 -0.01
N LEU A 214 -19.18 -5.91 -0.38
CA LEU A 214 -19.63 -5.29 -1.62
C LEU A 214 -19.29 -6.14 -2.84
N LEU A 215 -18.18 -6.85 -2.81
CA LEU A 215 -17.79 -7.77 -3.89
C LEU A 215 -18.34 -9.17 -3.67
N ASN A 216 -18.25 -9.68 -2.45
CA ASN A 216 -18.67 -11.03 -2.14
C ASN A 216 -20.20 -11.21 -2.25
N GLN A 217 -20.99 -10.24 -1.77
CA GLN A 217 -22.45 -10.28 -1.91
C GLN A 217 -22.90 -10.02 -3.37
N TRP A 218 -22.14 -9.21 -4.14
CA TRP A 218 -22.39 -9.09 -5.58
C TRP A 218 -22.13 -10.41 -6.29
N LEU A 219 -21.04 -11.10 -5.98
CA LEU A 219 -20.75 -12.42 -6.51
C LEU A 219 -21.83 -13.44 -6.10
N ARG A 220 -22.25 -13.42 -4.84
CA ARG A 220 -23.32 -14.25 -4.32
C ARG A 220 -24.65 -14.00 -5.05
N LEU A 221 -25.00 -12.73 -5.30
CA LEU A 221 -26.18 -12.35 -6.09
C LEU A 221 -26.16 -13.01 -7.47
N LEU A 222 -25.01 -12.96 -8.16
CA LEU A 222 -24.87 -13.58 -9.49
C LEU A 222 -24.85 -15.13 -9.43
N LYS A 223 -24.51 -15.74 -8.29
CA LYS A 223 -24.53 -17.20 -8.09
C LYS A 223 -25.94 -17.72 -7.79
N GLU A 224 -26.63 -17.05 -6.89
CA GLU A 224 -27.85 -17.55 -6.27
C GLU A 224 -29.16 -17.01 -6.92
N ASN A 225 -29.09 -15.88 -7.62
CA ASN A 225 -30.27 -15.26 -8.26
C ASN A 225 -30.14 -15.26 -9.79
N ASP A 226 -30.87 -16.18 -10.44
CA ASP A 226 -30.84 -16.37 -11.89
C ASP A 226 -31.36 -15.14 -12.65
N GLU A 227 -32.40 -14.49 -12.14
CA GLU A 227 -32.99 -13.31 -12.77
C GLU A 227 -32.00 -12.13 -12.78
N ALA A 228 -31.39 -11.86 -11.65
CA ALA A 228 -30.33 -10.82 -11.55
C ALA A 228 -29.15 -11.15 -12.45
N ARG A 229 -28.69 -12.40 -12.45
CA ARG A 229 -27.59 -12.85 -13.31
C ARG A 229 -27.92 -12.62 -14.79
N GLU A 230 -29.07 -13.09 -15.28
CA GLU A 230 -29.46 -12.93 -16.67
C GLU A 230 -29.67 -11.46 -17.06
N TYR A 231 -30.21 -10.65 -16.15
CA TYR A 231 -30.36 -9.21 -16.35
C TYR A 231 -29.00 -8.54 -16.55
N PHE A 232 -28.01 -8.74 -15.64
CA PHE A 232 -26.72 -8.09 -15.74
C PHE A 232 -25.86 -8.63 -16.89
N GLN A 233 -25.90 -9.92 -17.16
CA GLN A 233 -25.29 -10.52 -18.35
C GLN A 233 -25.83 -9.96 -19.64
N SER A 234 -27.14 -9.75 -19.73
CA SER A 234 -27.77 -9.15 -20.91
C SER A 234 -27.50 -7.65 -21.01
N LYS A 235 -27.38 -6.98 -19.87
CA LYS A 235 -27.12 -5.54 -19.80
C LYS A 235 -25.70 -5.21 -20.23
N PHE A 236 -24.71 -5.87 -19.68
CA PHE A 236 -23.29 -5.57 -19.94
C PHE A 236 -22.82 -6.38 -21.16
N GLN A 237 -23.00 -5.79 -22.34
CA GLN A 237 -22.60 -6.43 -23.60
C GLN A 237 -21.08 -6.38 -23.80
N PHE A 238 -20.42 -5.37 -23.24
CA PHE A 238 -18.97 -5.21 -23.26
C PHE A 238 -18.48 -4.90 -21.86
N ILE A 239 -17.47 -5.63 -21.41
CA ILE A 239 -16.80 -5.46 -20.12
C ILE A 239 -15.35 -5.11 -20.37
N LEU A 240 -14.94 -3.92 -19.96
CA LEU A 240 -13.60 -3.40 -20.11
C LEU A 240 -12.96 -3.26 -18.72
N VAL A 241 -11.80 -3.84 -18.51
CA VAL A 241 -11.15 -3.89 -17.20
C VAL A 241 -9.73 -3.36 -17.30
N ASP A 242 -9.42 -2.31 -16.55
CA ASP A 242 -8.07 -1.76 -16.42
C ASP A 242 -7.32 -2.40 -15.24
N GLU A 243 -6.00 -2.40 -15.31
CA GLU A 243 -5.09 -2.96 -14.29
C GLU A 243 -5.47 -4.39 -13.87
N TYR A 244 -5.80 -5.24 -14.86
CA TYR A 244 -6.33 -6.58 -14.63
C TYR A 244 -5.38 -7.48 -13.81
N GLN A 245 -4.07 -7.23 -13.84
CA GLN A 245 -3.06 -7.95 -13.05
C GLN A 245 -3.21 -7.74 -11.53
N ASP A 246 -3.94 -6.70 -11.11
CA ASP A 246 -4.17 -6.41 -9.68
C ASP A 246 -5.50 -7.00 -9.17
N THR A 247 -6.23 -7.72 -10.01
CA THR A 247 -7.51 -8.35 -9.63
C THR A 247 -7.28 -9.51 -8.66
N ASN A 248 -8.16 -9.60 -7.65
CA ASN A 248 -8.24 -10.73 -6.75
C ASN A 248 -9.17 -11.84 -7.29
N HIS A 249 -9.30 -12.93 -6.57
CA HIS A 249 -10.14 -14.06 -6.97
C HIS A 249 -11.62 -13.68 -7.20
N VAL A 250 -12.20 -12.93 -6.25
CA VAL A 250 -13.61 -12.50 -6.33
C VAL A 250 -13.87 -11.60 -7.53
N GLN A 251 -12.97 -10.65 -7.79
CA GLN A 251 -13.08 -9.74 -8.94
C GLN A 251 -12.96 -10.49 -10.26
N CYS A 252 -12.05 -11.45 -10.34
CA CYS A 252 -11.89 -12.31 -11.50
C CYS A 252 -13.17 -13.13 -11.77
N GLU A 253 -13.73 -13.79 -10.75
CA GLU A 253 -14.95 -14.58 -10.88
C GLU A 253 -16.18 -13.70 -11.25
N LEU A 254 -16.25 -12.47 -10.74
CA LEU A 254 -17.27 -11.50 -11.11
C LEU A 254 -17.24 -11.18 -12.62
N ILE A 255 -16.05 -10.91 -13.16
CA ILE A 255 -15.85 -10.62 -14.59
C ILE A 255 -16.28 -11.81 -15.43
N ASP A 256 -15.79 -13.00 -15.08
CA ASP A 256 -16.06 -14.24 -15.79
C ASP A 256 -17.57 -14.53 -15.84
N ARG A 257 -18.28 -14.37 -14.70
CA ARG A 257 -19.73 -14.59 -14.64
C ARG A 257 -20.55 -13.56 -15.41
N LEU A 258 -20.16 -12.29 -15.33
CA LEU A 258 -20.84 -11.23 -16.07
C LEU A 258 -20.65 -11.39 -17.58
N GLY A 259 -19.43 -11.76 -18.00
CA GLY A 259 -19.09 -11.93 -19.41
C GLY A 259 -19.63 -13.20 -20.07
N ASN A 260 -20.15 -14.15 -19.31
CA ASN A 260 -20.46 -15.52 -19.79
C ASN A 260 -21.50 -15.57 -20.93
N LYS A 261 -22.34 -14.52 -21.10
CA LYS A 261 -23.35 -14.48 -22.16
C LYS A 261 -22.84 -13.97 -23.51
N HIS A 262 -22.03 -12.91 -23.47
CA HIS A 262 -21.56 -12.22 -24.68
C HIS A 262 -20.10 -12.49 -24.99
N HIS A 263 -19.30 -12.95 -24.01
CA HIS A 263 -17.87 -13.19 -24.07
C HIS A 263 -17.03 -11.96 -24.48
N ASN A 264 -17.63 -10.76 -24.52
CA ASN A 264 -16.94 -9.51 -24.89
C ASN A 264 -16.23 -8.90 -23.66
N ILE A 265 -15.17 -9.53 -23.24
CA ILE A 265 -14.34 -9.09 -22.11
C ILE A 265 -13.01 -8.60 -22.67
N MET A 266 -12.68 -7.33 -22.43
CA MET A 266 -11.35 -6.81 -22.71
C MET A 266 -10.63 -6.53 -21.39
N ALA A 267 -9.63 -7.37 -21.07
CA ALA A 267 -8.76 -7.21 -19.93
C ALA A 267 -7.48 -6.49 -20.38
N VAL A 268 -7.19 -5.36 -19.77
CA VAL A 268 -5.96 -4.58 -20.03
C VAL A 268 -5.09 -4.60 -18.78
N GLY A 269 -3.83 -4.94 -18.95
CA GLY A 269 -2.93 -5.03 -17.83
C GLY A 269 -1.47 -5.17 -18.21
N ASP A 270 -0.62 -5.20 -17.19
CA ASP A 270 0.80 -5.46 -17.27
C ASP A 270 1.19 -6.42 -16.14
N ASP A 271 1.37 -7.70 -16.46
CA ASP A 271 1.79 -8.73 -15.50
C ASP A 271 3.10 -8.37 -14.78
N SER A 272 3.99 -7.61 -15.43
CA SER A 272 5.22 -7.09 -14.83
C SER A 272 4.99 -5.96 -13.80
N GLN A 273 3.78 -5.44 -13.67
CA GLN A 273 3.40 -4.44 -12.67
C GLN A 273 2.51 -5.00 -11.54
N SER A 274 2.36 -6.32 -11.43
CA SER A 274 1.60 -6.94 -10.33
C SER A 274 2.41 -6.96 -9.05
N ILE A 275 2.07 -6.07 -8.11
CA ILE A 275 2.80 -5.83 -6.85
C ILE A 275 1.87 -5.76 -5.62
N TYR A 276 0.65 -6.32 -5.70
CA TYR A 276 -0.34 -6.28 -4.63
C TYR A 276 -0.78 -7.66 -4.14
N SER A 277 0.10 -8.68 -4.22
CA SER A 277 -0.21 -10.04 -3.75
C SER A 277 -0.56 -10.07 -2.25
N TRP A 278 0.04 -9.18 -1.47
CA TRP A 278 -0.25 -9.01 -0.05
C TRP A 278 -1.68 -8.51 0.25
N ARG A 279 -2.41 -8.00 -0.76
CA ARG A 279 -3.85 -7.67 -0.72
C ARG A 279 -4.74 -8.72 -1.37
N GLY A 280 -4.19 -9.87 -1.73
CA GLY A 280 -4.92 -10.94 -2.41
C GLY A 280 -4.99 -10.81 -3.94
N ALA A 281 -4.28 -9.84 -4.55
CA ALA A 281 -4.12 -9.81 -5.99
C ALA A 281 -3.38 -11.05 -6.49
N ASN A 282 -3.78 -11.56 -7.65
CA ASN A 282 -3.19 -12.75 -8.23
C ASN A 282 -2.80 -12.49 -9.70
N PHE A 283 -1.50 -12.29 -9.94
CA PHE A 283 -0.98 -12.04 -11.29
C PHE A 283 -1.26 -13.19 -12.27
N ARG A 284 -1.48 -14.41 -11.75
CA ARG A 284 -1.85 -15.58 -12.57
C ARG A 284 -3.20 -15.36 -13.28
N ASN A 285 -4.06 -14.46 -12.78
CA ASN A 285 -5.31 -14.10 -13.46
C ASN A 285 -5.06 -13.61 -14.89
N VAL A 286 -3.98 -12.85 -15.12
CA VAL A 286 -3.58 -12.39 -16.46
C VAL A 286 -3.04 -13.55 -17.29
N LEU A 287 -2.16 -14.38 -16.70
CA LEU A 287 -1.53 -15.49 -17.41
C LEU A 287 -2.53 -16.55 -17.84
N GLU A 288 -3.53 -16.81 -17.01
CA GLU A 288 -4.57 -17.82 -17.23
C GLU A 288 -5.79 -17.30 -18.01
N PHE A 289 -5.87 -16.00 -18.29
CA PHE A 289 -7.00 -15.40 -18.99
C PHE A 289 -7.29 -16.09 -20.34
N PRO A 290 -6.30 -16.36 -21.22
CA PRO A 290 -6.56 -17.08 -22.48
C PRO A 290 -7.05 -18.50 -22.29
N ASN A 291 -6.69 -19.17 -21.19
CA ASN A 291 -7.13 -20.54 -20.89
C ASN A 291 -8.57 -20.55 -20.35
N ARG A 292 -8.98 -19.51 -19.63
CA ARG A 292 -10.35 -19.37 -19.11
C ARG A 292 -11.34 -18.89 -20.16
N HIS A 293 -10.88 -18.13 -21.14
CA HIS A 293 -11.70 -17.55 -22.19
C HIS A 293 -11.23 -18.06 -23.56
N GLU A 294 -11.89 -19.09 -24.05
CA GLU A 294 -11.57 -19.70 -25.36
C GLU A 294 -11.70 -18.66 -26.48
N GLY A 295 -10.78 -18.66 -27.43
CA GLY A 295 -10.76 -17.69 -28.53
C GLY A 295 -10.22 -16.31 -28.18
N THR A 296 -9.54 -16.17 -27.02
CA THR A 296 -8.94 -14.88 -26.61
C THR A 296 -7.98 -14.33 -27.65
N GLN A 297 -8.24 -13.10 -28.08
CA GLN A 297 -7.32 -12.31 -28.89
C GLN A 297 -6.30 -11.64 -27.96
N VAL A 298 -5.00 -11.90 -28.18
CA VAL A 298 -3.94 -11.32 -27.38
C VAL A 298 -3.25 -10.20 -28.13
N PHE A 299 -3.30 -8.99 -27.60
CA PHE A 299 -2.64 -7.80 -28.15
C PHE A 299 -1.47 -7.40 -27.25
N LYS A 300 -0.32 -7.07 -27.83
CA LYS A 300 0.85 -6.56 -27.11
C LYS A 300 1.08 -5.12 -27.50
N ILE A 301 1.09 -4.21 -26.53
CA ILE A 301 1.42 -2.79 -26.72
C ILE A 301 2.76 -2.56 -26.04
N GLU A 302 3.82 -2.54 -26.87
CA GLU A 302 5.21 -2.46 -26.43
C GLU A 302 5.81 -1.06 -26.66
N THR A 303 5.14 -0.22 -27.43
CA THR A 303 5.58 1.16 -27.69
C THR A 303 5.43 2.02 -26.44
N ASN A 304 6.55 2.49 -25.91
CA ASN A 304 6.59 3.32 -24.70
C ASN A 304 6.81 4.80 -25.07
N TYR A 305 5.92 5.66 -24.56
CA TYR A 305 5.96 7.11 -24.76
C TYR A 305 6.54 7.89 -23.58
N ARG A 306 6.84 7.19 -22.48
CA ARG A 306 7.24 7.81 -21.22
C ARG A 306 8.74 8.01 -21.10
N SER A 307 9.51 6.95 -21.26
CA SER A 307 10.91 6.88 -20.84
C SER A 307 11.89 6.91 -22.01
N THR A 308 13.12 7.33 -21.76
CA THR A 308 14.23 7.26 -22.72
C THR A 308 14.64 5.82 -23.02
N PRO A 309 15.31 5.55 -24.15
CA PRO A 309 15.78 4.20 -24.50
C PRO A 309 16.64 3.54 -23.43
N GLU A 310 17.50 4.31 -22.78
CA GLU A 310 18.44 3.83 -21.77
C GLU A 310 17.70 3.28 -20.53
N ILE A 311 16.67 4.00 -20.06
CA ILE A 311 15.83 3.57 -18.96
C ILE A 311 15.04 2.32 -19.33
N LEU A 312 14.52 2.25 -20.56
CA LEU A 312 13.76 1.07 -20.99
C LEU A 312 14.62 -0.17 -21.16
N ASN A 313 15.86 -0.01 -21.64
CA ASN A 313 16.80 -1.12 -21.74
C ASN A 313 17.09 -1.70 -20.32
N CYS A 314 17.28 -0.83 -19.33
CA CYS A 314 17.42 -1.23 -17.94
C CYS A 314 16.15 -1.97 -17.45
N ALA A 315 14.95 -1.41 -17.68
CA ALA A 315 13.69 -2.01 -17.28
C ALA A 315 13.45 -3.39 -17.94
N ASN A 316 13.74 -3.51 -19.23
CA ASN A 316 13.61 -4.78 -19.97
C ASN A 316 14.59 -5.85 -19.42
N ALA A 317 15.83 -5.46 -19.09
CA ALA A 317 16.83 -6.36 -18.52
C ALA A 317 16.37 -6.90 -17.16
N VAL A 318 15.94 -6.02 -16.24
CA VAL A 318 15.46 -6.39 -14.91
C VAL A 318 14.32 -7.41 -15.00
N ILE A 319 13.28 -7.12 -15.79
CA ILE A 319 12.08 -7.96 -15.79
C ILE A 319 12.29 -9.29 -16.53
N ALA A 320 13.32 -9.38 -17.38
CA ALA A 320 13.63 -10.63 -18.08
C ALA A 320 13.97 -11.79 -17.14
N GLY A 321 14.43 -11.49 -15.92
CA GLY A 321 14.72 -12.50 -14.88
C GLY A 321 13.49 -13.25 -14.32
N ASN A 322 12.26 -12.76 -14.54
CA ASN A 322 11.06 -13.46 -14.09
C ASN A 322 10.66 -14.57 -15.08
N PRO A 323 10.57 -15.84 -14.63
CA PRO A 323 10.16 -16.94 -15.50
C PRO A 323 8.66 -16.92 -15.84
N ASN A 324 7.82 -16.47 -14.89
CA ASN A 324 6.37 -16.50 -15.02
C ASN A 324 5.84 -15.14 -15.51
N GLN A 325 5.93 -14.92 -16.84
CA GLN A 325 5.46 -13.67 -17.45
C GLN A 325 5.15 -13.82 -18.95
N PHE A 326 4.37 -12.90 -19.49
CA PHE A 326 4.29 -12.76 -20.93
C PHE A 326 5.55 -12.04 -21.47
N LYS A 327 6.22 -12.67 -22.42
CA LYS A 327 7.38 -12.04 -23.07
C LYS A 327 6.94 -10.77 -23.81
N LYS A 328 7.50 -9.65 -23.41
CA LYS A 328 7.32 -8.33 -24.03
C LYS A 328 8.62 -7.54 -23.94
N ASN A 329 8.81 -6.59 -24.86
CA ASN A 329 9.98 -5.74 -24.92
C ASN A 329 9.55 -4.31 -25.18
N LEU A 330 9.75 -3.41 -24.18
CA LEU A 330 9.37 -2.02 -24.32
C LEU A 330 10.28 -1.33 -25.35
N THR A 331 9.66 -0.67 -26.32
CA THR A 331 10.34 0.08 -27.39
C THR A 331 10.11 1.57 -27.25
N PRO A 332 11.16 2.41 -27.21
CA PRO A 332 11.03 3.83 -26.96
C PRO A 332 10.58 4.61 -28.17
N VAL A 333 9.82 5.68 -27.94
CA VAL A 333 9.56 6.75 -28.93
C VAL A 333 10.43 7.97 -28.64
N ARG A 334 10.83 8.16 -27.39
CA ARG A 334 11.66 9.29 -26.95
C ARG A 334 13.09 9.16 -27.50
N LYS A 335 13.77 10.30 -27.64
CA LYS A 335 15.17 10.36 -28.04
C LYS A 335 16.06 9.81 -26.92
N SER A 336 17.26 9.36 -27.29
CA SER A 336 18.33 8.94 -26.39
C SER A 336 18.65 10.03 -25.36
N GLY A 337 18.90 9.62 -24.13
CA GLY A 337 19.22 10.45 -22.98
C GLY A 337 20.45 9.93 -22.22
N MET A 338 20.54 10.28 -20.96
CA MET A 338 21.57 9.78 -20.05
C MET A 338 21.31 8.31 -19.70
N LYS A 339 22.35 7.50 -19.58
CA LYS A 339 22.24 6.16 -18.99
C LYS A 339 21.84 6.27 -17.52
N PRO A 340 21.06 5.31 -17.00
CA PRO A 340 20.82 5.24 -15.56
C PRO A 340 22.15 5.22 -14.79
N ALA A 341 22.27 6.11 -13.80
CA ALA A 341 23.46 6.19 -12.98
C ALA A 341 23.38 5.16 -11.84
N LEU A 342 24.44 4.38 -11.64
CA LEU A 342 24.64 3.50 -10.51
C LEU A 342 25.62 4.14 -9.53
N VAL A 343 25.16 4.44 -8.32
CA VAL A 343 25.91 5.21 -7.34
C VAL A 343 26.17 4.36 -6.10
N SER A 344 27.44 3.99 -5.88
CA SER A 344 27.87 3.36 -4.65
C SER A 344 28.21 4.43 -3.61
N CYS A 345 27.61 4.33 -2.43
CA CYS A 345 27.82 5.25 -1.30
C CYS A 345 28.52 4.50 -0.17
N ASN A 346 29.36 5.19 0.62
CA ASN A 346 30.01 4.56 1.76
C ASN A 346 28.97 4.06 2.77
N ASP A 347 27.99 4.91 3.08
CA ASP A 347 26.91 4.63 4.03
C ASP A 347 25.60 5.35 3.62
N ALA A 348 24.58 5.22 4.46
CA ALA A 348 23.27 5.83 4.23
C ALA A 348 23.30 7.36 4.32
N ASN A 349 24.20 7.96 5.11
CA ASN A 349 24.34 9.41 5.21
C ASN A 349 24.91 9.97 3.91
N GLN A 350 25.98 9.38 3.39
CA GLN A 350 26.55 9.79 2.10
C GLN A 350 25.55 9.60 0.95
N GLN A 351 24.71 8.55 1.00
CA GLN A 351 23.62 8.37 0.04
C GLN A 351 22.61 9.52 0.12
N ALA A 352 22.24 9.93 1.33
CA ALA A 352 21.32 11.04 1.54
C ALA A 352 21.92 12.37 1.06
N GLU A 353 23.19 12.63 1.35
CA GLU A 353 23.94 13.80 0.88
C GLU A 353 23.99 13.87 -0.64
N PHE A 354 24.29 12.74 -1.30
CA PHE A 354 24.31 12.64 -2.76
C PHE A 354 22.95 13.00 -3.36
N ILE A 355 21.86 12.37 -2.88
CA ILE A 355 20.51 12.62 -3.39
C ILE A 355 20.12 14.08 -3.18
N ALA A 356 20.41 14.66 -2.01
CA ALA A 356 20.11 16.04 -1.69
C ALA A 356 20.86 17.02 -2.60
N GLN A 357 22.16 16.79 -2.79
CA GLN A 357 22.98 17.61 -3.67
C GLN A 357 22.52 17.52 -5.13
N ARG A 358 22.33 16.30 -5.65
CA ARG A 358 21.93 16.11 -7.05
C ARG A 358 20.53 16.69 -7.33
N ALA A 359 19.60 16.58 -6.38
CA ALA A 359 18.29 17.20 -6.53
C ALA A 359 18.36 18.74 -6.62
N LEU A 360 19.26 19.38 -5.85
CA LEU A 360 19.50 20.83 -5.96
C LEU A 360 20.18 21.22 -7.28
N GLU A 361 21.17 20.46 -7.74
CA GLU A 361 21.82 20.68 -9.02
C GLU A 361 20.82 20.59 -10.18
N LEU A 362 19.97 19.56 -10.19
CA LEU A 362 18.92 19.38 -11.19
C LEU A 362 17.89 20.50 -11.17
N ARG A 363 17.54 21.00 -9.98
CA ARG A 363 16.68 22.18 -9.85
C ARG A 363 17.33 23.40 -10.46
N ASP A 364 18.62 23.62 -10.22
CA ASP A 364 19.38 24.72 -10.80
C ASP A 364 19.56 24.57 -12.32
N GLU A 365 19.56 23.32 -12.83
CA GLU A 365 19.49 22.99 -14.27
C GLU A 365 18.09 23.22 -14.87
N GLY A 366 17.07 23.54 -14.05
CA GLY A 366 15.72 23.92 -14.49
C GLY A 366 14.67 22.81 -14.38
N ILE A 367 14.95 21.70 -13.68
CA ILE A 367 13.96 20.66 -13.41
C ILE A 367 13.32 20.95 -12.03
N PRO A 368 12.02 21.29 -11.94
CA PRO A 368 11.35 21.55 -10.69
C PRO A 368 11.38 20.34 -9.73
N LEU A 369 11.48 20.61 -8.42
CA LEU A 369 11.51 19.54 -7.39
C LEU A 369 10.27 18.64 -7.43
N GLU A 370 9.10 19.17 -7.78
CA GLU A 370 7.85 18.43 -7.93
C GLU A 370 7.89 17.38 -9.06
N ASN A 371 8.80 17.52 -10.00
CA ASN A 371 9.05 16.57 -11.08
C ASN A 371 10.08 15.50 -10.71
N MET A 372 10.56 15.50 -9.46
CA MET A 372 11.50 14.54 -8.90
C MET A 372 10.83 13.68 -7.84
N VAL A 373 11.28 12.44 -7.73
CA VAL A 373 10.86 11.52 -6.67
C VAL A 373 12.03 10.71 -6.16
N VAL A 374 12.03 10.44 -4.86
CA VAL A 374 12.89 9.42 -4.26
C VAL A 374 12.03 8.22 -3.87
N LEU A 375 12.36 7.07 -4.43
CA LEU A 375 11.66 5.81 -4.25
C LEU A 375 12.46 4.87 -3.35
N TYR A 376 11.74 4.24 -2.45
CA TYR A 376 12.30 3.27 -1.51
C TYR A 376 11.32 2.12 -1.23
N ARG A 377 11.85 0.99 -0.75
CA ARG A 377 11.04 -0.21 -0.45
C ARG A 377 10.19 -0.04 0.80
N SER A 378 10.74 0.55 1.84
CA SER A 378 10.10 0.78 3.14
C SER A 378 10.35 2.19 3.64
N HIS A 379 9.45 2.75 4.44
CA HIS A 379 9.52 4.15 4.89
C HIS A 379 10.79 4.48 5.68
N PHE A 380 11.31 3.52 6.46
CA PHE A 380 12.53 3.71 7.23
C PHE A 380 13.79 3.91 6.36
N HIS A 381 13.78 3.44 5.11
CA HIS A 381 14.89 3.65 4.19
C HIS A 381 15.20 5.12 3.91
N ALA A 382 14.22 6.00 4.09
CA ALA A 382 14.36 7.42 3.81
C ALA A 382 14.64 8.26 5.07
N LEU A 383 15.08 7.65 6.16
CA LEU A 383 15.28 8.33 7.43
C LEU A 383 16.39 9.39 7.34
N GLU A 384 17.58 8.95 6.97
CA GLU A 384 18.76 9.82 6.81
C GLU A 384 18.49 10.89 5.74
N LEU A 385 17.76 10.53 4.69
CA LEU A 385 17.37 11.48 3.65
C LEU A 385 16.42 12.58 4.15
N GLN A 386 15.45 12.23 4.98
CA GLN A 386 14.55 13.23 5.59
C GLN A 386 15.34 14.21 6.47
N LEU A 387 16.32 13.71 7.23
CA LEU A 387 17.25 14.52 8.01
C LEU A 387 18.04 15.47 7.14
N GLU A 388 18.64 14.95 6.08
CA GLU A 388 19.51 15.72 5.19
C GLU A 388 18.71 16.80 4.43
N PHE A 389 17.51 16.47 3.93
CA PHE A 389 16.62 17.45 3.31
C PHE A 389 16.22 18.56 4.28
N THR A 390 15.93 18.19 5.53
CA THR A 390 15.63 19.16 6.59
C THR A 390 16.83 20.06 6.88
N ARG A 391 18.01 19.47 7.03
CA ARG A 391 19.26 20.21 7.31
C ARG A 391 19.61 21.22 6.20
N ARG A 392 19.34 20.86 4.92
CA ARG A 392 19.57 21.72 3.76
C ARG A 392 18.37 22.61 3.39
N ASN A 393 17.28 22.59 4.18
CA ASN A 393 16.03 23.27 3.88
C ASN A 393 15.44 22.95 2.49
N ILE A 394 15.56 21.68 2.06
CA ILE A 394 14.93 21.20 0.83
C ILE A 394 13.49 20.83 1.16
N PRO A 395 12.48 21.48 0.54
CA PRO A 395 11.09 21.15 0.80
C PRO A 395 10.72 19.79 0.20
N PHE A 396 10.08 18.92 1.00
CA PHE A 396 9.67 17.59 0.57
C PHE A 396 8.29 17.20 1.11
N THR A 397 7.64 16.28 0.43
CA THR A 397 6.38 15.66 0.86
C THR A 397 6.51 14.14 0.88
N ILE A 398 5.83 13.50 1.84
CA ILE A 398 5.78 12.04 1.95
C ILE A 398 4.39 11.57 1.51
N THR A 399 4.35 10.64 0.57
CA THR A 399 3.09 10.22 -0.08
C THR A 399 2.06 9.63 0.90
N SER A 400 2.48 8.97 1.98
CA SER A 400 1.57 8.36 2.98
C SER A 400 0.95 9.35 3.98
N GLY A 401 1.35 10.62 3.97
CA GLY A 401 0.84 11.67 4.87
C GLY A 401 1.19 11.51 6.36
N ILE A 402 1.81 10.42 6.78
CA ILE A 402 2.32 10.20 8.14
C ILE A 402 3.84 10.02 8.05
N ARG A 403 4.56 10.94 8.65
CA ARG A 403 6.02 10.83 8.74
C ARG A 403 6.42 9.60 9.54
N PHE A 404 7.58 9.05 9.21
CA PHE A 404 8.10 7.84 9.87
C PHE A 404 8.06 7.96 11.40
N PHE A 405 8.57 9.06 11.96
CA PHE A 405 8.59 9.31 13.40
C PHE A 405 7.23 9.62 14.04
N GLU A 406 6.21 9.91 13.24
CA GLU A 406 4.86 10.13 13.72
C GLU A 406 4.04 8.85 13.83
N GLN A 407 4.56 7.74 13.36
CA GLN A 407 3.89 6.45 13.42
C GLN A 407 3.68 6.00 14.88
N ALA A 408 2.54 5.35 15.11
CA ALA A 408 2.10 5.01 16.47
C ALA A 408 3.13 4.17 17.24
N HIS A 409 3.70 3.13 16.61
CA HIS A 409 4.64 2.24 17.26
C HIS A 409 5.98 2.93 17.62
N ILE A 410 6.42 3.89 16.83
CA ILE A 410 7.62 4.67 17.14
C ILE A 410 7.34 5.62 18.31
N LYS A 411 6.18 6.31 18.30
CA LYS A 411 5.76 7.15 19.42
C LYS A 411 5.55 6.35 20.72
N ASP A 412 5.08 5.11 20.61
CA ASP A 412 4.89 4.22 21.78
C ASP A 412 6.23 3.92 22.44
N VAL A 413 7.22 3.48 21.66
CA VAL A 413 8.57 3.17 22.18
C VAL A 413 9.29 4.44 22.64
N ALA A 414 9.21 5.54 21.89
CA ALA A 414 9.76 6.82 22.32
C ALA A 414 9.17 7.31 23.63
N SER A 415 7.92 6.92 23.99
CA SER A 415 7.32 7.30 25.26
C SER A 415 8.02 6.65 26.46
N TYR A 416 8.54 5.43 26.34
CA TYR A 416 9.38 4.84 27.39
C TYR A 416 10.66 5.65 27.59
N LEU A 417 11.35 6.00 26.51
CA LEU A 417 12.55 6.81 26.57
C LEU A 417 12.28 8.19 27.18
N LYS A 418 11.18 8.84 26.77
CA LYS A 418 10.76 10.14 27.33
C LYS A 418 10.49 10.05 28.84
N LEU A 419 9.83 8.99 29.28
CA LEU A 419 9.50 8.81 30.69
C LEU A 419 10.75 8.60 31.56
N ILE A 420 11.78 7.91 31.02
CA ILE A 420 13.04 7.70 31.73
C ILE A 420 13.87 9.00 31.78
N SER A 421 13.85 9.79 30.71
CA SER A 421 14.56 11.08 30.66
C SER A 421 13.82 12.16 31.43
N ASN A 422 12.49 12.14 31.42
CA ASN A 422 11.64 13.09 32.14
C ASN A 422 10.52 12.34 32.90
N HIS A 423 10.74 12.08 34.17
CA HIS A 423 9.81 11.38 35.06
C HIS A 423 8.45 12.10 35.22
N GLN A 424 8.36 13.37 34.81
CA GLN A 424 7.12 14.17 34.90
C GLN A 424 6.35 14.24 33.57
N ASP A 425 6.73 13.47 32.55
CA ASP A 425 6.03 13.44 31.28
C ASP A 425 4.69 12.68 31.37
N GLU A 426 3.62 13.43 31.62
CA GLU A 426 2.25 12.91 31.70
C GLU A 426 1.81 12.21 30.42
N ILE A 427 2.20 12.79 29.26
CA ILE A 427 1.77 12.27 27.95
C ILE A 427 2.43 10.92 27.70
N ALA A 428 3.73 10.83 27.94
CA ALA A 428 4.48 9.60 27.81
C ALA A 428 3.94 8.51 28.76
N PHE A 429 3.74 8.83 30.05
CA PHE A 429 3.17 7.90 31.01
C PHE A 429 1.80 7.38 30.58
N LYS A 430 0.86 8.29 30.25
CA LYS A 430 -0.49 7.90 29.83
C LYS A 430 -0.49 7.07 28.56
N ARG A 431 0.40 7.37 27.61
CA ARG A 431 0.51 6.59 26.38
C ARG A 431 0.91 5.15 26.66
N ILE A 432 1.90 4.93 27.53
CA ILE A 432 2.35 3.58 27.89
C ILE A 432 1.24 2.82 28.63
N VAL A 433 0.64 3.39 29.65
CA VAL A 433 -0.36 2.67 30.46
C VAL A 433 -1.64 2.37 29.69
N LEU A 434 -2.00 3.15 28.69
CA LEU A 434 -3.13 2.89 27.79
C LEU A 434 -2.91 1.68 26.86
N MET A 435 -1.67 1.25 26.67
CA MET A 435 -1.37 0.01 25.95
C MET A 435 -1.67 -1.24 26.78
N LEU A 436 -1.73 -1.10 28.10
CA LEU A 436 -1.99 -2.21 29.01
C LEU A 436 -3.46 -2.61 28.98
N SER A 437 -3.73 -3.91 28.83
CA SER A 437 -5.09 -4.43 28.76
C SER A 437 -5.89 -4.08 30.04
N GLY A 438 -7.07 -3.49 29.85
CA GLY A 438 -7.98 -3.15 30.95
C GLY A 438 -7.77 -1.76 31.55
N ILE A 439 -6.86 -0.93 31.05
CA ILE A 439 -6.69 0.47 31.45
C ILE A 439 -7.30 1.38 30.39
N GLY A 440 -8.36 2.10 30.75
CA GLY A 440 -8.94 3.17 29.93
C GLY A 440 -8.50 4.57 30.40
N ALA A 441 -8.90 5.61 29.67
CA ALA A 441 -8.49 6.99 29.92
C ALA A 441 -8.72 7.46 31.38
N LYS A 442 -9.90 7.14 31.98
CA LYS A 442 -10.20 7.51 33.38
C LYS A 442 -9.26 6.82 34.37
N SER A 443 -8.91 5.55 34.15
CA SER A 443 -7.97 4.81 34.98
C SER A 443 -6.55 5.35 34.82
N ALA A 444 -6.13 5.68 33.60
CA ALA A 444 -4.84 6.29 33.31
C ALA A 444 -4.68 7.64 34.03
N ASP A 445 -5.73 8.50 34.02
CA ASP A 445 -5.73 9.77 34.78
C ASP A 445 -5.59 9.56 36.29
N LYS A 446 -6.27 8.54 36.87
CA LYS A 446 -6.17 8.22 38.29
C LYS A 446 -4.76 7.71 38.65
N LEU A 447 -4.21 6.84 37.82
CA LEU A 447 -2.85 6.30 37.97
C LEU A 447 -1.81 7.41 37.89
N TRP A 448 -1.92 8.32 36.91
CA TRP A 448 -1.03 9.48 36.79
C TRP A 448 -1.02 10.37 38.01
N ARG A 449 -2.19 10.73 38.55
CA ARG A 449 -2.30 11.57 39.75
C ARG A 449 -1.61 10.90 40.96
N SER A 450 -1.81 9.60 41.15
CA SER A 450 -1.17 8.84 42.21
C SER A 450 0.34 8.74 42.00
N TYR A 451 0.79 8.50 40.78
CA TYR A 451 2.21 8.48 40.40
C TYR A 451 2.88 9.83 40.68
N LYS A 452 2.28 10.93 40.22
CA LYS A 452 2.80 12.29 40.43
C LYS A 452 2.91 12.67 41.90
N SER A 453 1.91 12.33 42.73
CA SER A 453 1.97 12.62 44.20
C SER A 453 3.14 11.90 44.85
N ARG A 454 3.40 10.63 44.48
CA ARG A 454 4.51 9.85 45.04
C ARG A 454 5.89 10.35 44.61
N LEU A 455 6.02 10.87 43.39
CA LEU A 455 7.25 11.54 42.92
C LEU A 455 7.55 12.81 43.70
N THR A 456 6.52 13.61 44.05
CA THR A 456 6.66 14.89 44.74
C THR A 456 7.03 14.70 46.21
N ASP A 457 6.54 13.61 46.83
CA ASP A 457 6.82 13.27 48.25
C ASP A 457 8.23 12.73 48.49
N LYS A 458 8.92 12.29 47.41
CA LYS A 458 10.25 11.68 47.45
C LYS A 458 11.24 12.51 46.62
N ILE A 459 11.68 13.67 47.10
CA ILE A 459 12.66 14.58 46.43
C ILE A 459 14.10 14.04 46.51
N ASP A 460 14.33 12.78 46.84
CA ASP A 460 15.67 12.19 46.79
C ASP A 460 16.02 11.66 45.40
N ILE A 461 17.18 12.07 44.89
CA ILE A 461 17.73 11.83 43.53
C ILE A 461 17.90 10.34 43.18
N GLN A 462 17.54 9.40 44.05
CA GLN A 462 17.70 7.95 43.91
C GLN A 462 16.39 7.15 43.84
N THR A 463 15.25 7.78 43.64
CA THR A 463 13.98 7.02 43.61
C THR A 463 13.77 6.39 42.24
N SER A 464 13.89 5.06 42.15
CA SER A 464 13.60 4.29 40.94
C SER A 464 12.12 4.44 40.53
N LEU A 465 11.88 4.73 39.27
CA LEU A 465 10.54 4.80 38.65
C LEU A 465 9.79 3.48 38.83
N ALA A 466 10.49 2.36 38.65
CA ALA A 466 9.94 1.02 38.80
C ALA A 466 9.32 0.82 40.23
N ASN A 467 9.99 1.33 41.25
CA ASN A 467 9.50 1.25 42.61
C ASN A 467 8.23 2.10 42.82
N VAL A 468 8.18 3.32 42.26
CA VAL A 468 6.98 4.17 42.32
C VAL A 468 5.81 3.49 41.61
N ILE A 469 6.05 2.86 40.46
CA ILE A 469 5.01 2.11 39.74
C ILE A 469 4.51 0.92 40.57
N ARG A 470 5.37 0.15 41.22
CA ARG A 470 4.99 -0.96 42.10
C ARG A 470 4.17 -0.47 43.31
N GLU A 471 4.53 0.66 43.93
CA GLU A 471 3.79 1.23 45.07
C GLU A 471 2.32 1.58 44.74
N ILE A 472 2.03 1.99 43.48
CA ILE A 472 0.67 2.34 43.09
C ILE A 472 -0.09 1.17 42.45
N ALA A 473 0.45 -0.04 42.45
CA ALA A 473 -0.20 -1.24 41.91
C ALA A 473 -1.57 -1.50 42.53
N GLY A 474 -1.76 -1.12 43.80
CA GLY A 474 -3.03 -1.33 44.52
C GLY A 474 -4.25 -0.59 43.93
N ILE A 475 -4.05 0.45 43.13
CA ILE A 475 -5.13 1.19 42.45
C ILE A 475 -5.29 0.79 40.97
N THR A 476 -4.44 -0.12 40.50
CA THR A 476 -4.49 -0.64 39.13
C THR A 476 -5.66 -1.63 38.98
N PRO A 477 -6.41 -1.63 37.90
CA PRO A 477 -7.47 -2.62 37.65
C PRO A 477 -6.91 -4.04 37.73
N LYS A 478 -7.62 -4.95 38.41
CA LYS A 478 -7.16 -6.35 38.64
C LYS A 478 -6.75 -7.07 37.34
N LYS A 479 -7.43 -6.76 36.22
CA LYS A 479 -7.14 -7.33 34.90
C LYS A 479 -5.80 -6.88 34.32
N SER A 480 -5.26 -5.76 34.79
CA SER A 480 -4.05 -5.14 34.29
C SER A 480 -2.83 -5.41 35.16
N LEU A 481 -2.96 -6.10 36.28
CA LEU A 481 -1.89 -6.29 37.25
C LEU A 481 -0.64 -6.96 36.67
N LEU A 482 -0.81 -7.97 35.82
CA LEU A 482 0.31 -8.66 35.19
C LEU A 482 1.07 -7.71 34.23
N GLY A 483 0.34 -6.99 33.37
CA GLY A 483 0.95 -6.00 32.48
C GLY A 483 1.54 -4.80 33.24
N TRP A 484 0.97 -4.46 34.41
CA TRP A 484 1.51 -3.42 35.28
C TRP A 484 2.85 -3.81 35.89
N GLU A 485 2.99 -5.06 36.37
CA GLU A 485 4.25 -5.56 36.88
C GLU A 485 5.31 -5.69 35.78
N GLN A 486 4.91 -6.14 34.59
CA GLN A 486 5.79 -6.16 33.42
C GLN A 486 6.26 -4.74 33.02
N PHE A 487 5.38 -3.74 33.10
CA PHE A 487 5.75 -2.35 32.89
C PHE A 487 6.77 -1.85 33.92
N ALA A 488 6.56 -2.16 35.22
CA ALA A 488 7.50 -1.81 36.27
C ALA A 488 8.85 -2.49 36.05
N GLU A 489 8.86 -3.76 35.67
CA GLU A 489 10.08 -4.51 35.39
C GLU A 489 10.84 -3.94 34.17
N THR A 490 10.12 -3.61 33.11
CA THR A 490 10.70 -2.94 31.94
C THR A 490 11.38 -1.62 32.31
N LEU A 491 10.72 -0.80 33.17
CA LEU A 491 11.32 0.44 33.63
C LEU A 491 12.57 0.19 34.49
N SER A 492 12.57 -0.85 35.36
CA SER A 492 13.76 -1.21 36.16
C SER A 492 14.95 -1.51 35.26
N GLN A 493 14.75 -2.35 34.23
CA GLN A 493 15.81 -2.71 33.29
C GLN A 493 16.29 -1.49 32.49
N LEU A 494 15.38 -0.60 32.08
CA LEU A 494 15.74 0.62 31.37
C LEU A 494 16.55 1.61 32.25
N GLU A 495 16.21 1.72 33.55
CA GLU A 495 16.98 2.53 34.52
C GLU A 495 18.37 1.95 34.73
N GLU A 496 18.52 0.63 34.85
CA GLU A 496 19.79 -0.08 35.05
C GLU A 496 20.71 0.03 33.83
N GLU A 497 20.14 0.03 32.64
CA GLU A 497 20.90 0.00 31.38
C GLU A 497 20.94 1.35 30.66
N LYS A 498 20.54 2.44 31.33
CA LYS A 498 20.43 3.78 30.75
C LYS A 498 21.71 4.25 30.01
N GLU A 499 22.88 3.90 30.53
CA GLU A 499 24.19 4.29 29.98
C GLU A 499 24.59 3.53 28.70
N LYS A 500 23.82 2.49 28.30
CA LYS A 500 24.14 1.73 27.08
C LYS A 500 23.64 2.40 25.76
N GLY A 501 23.07 3.59 25.87
CA GLY A 501 22.62 4.38 24.75
C GLY A 501 21.19 4.08 24.29
N PRO A 502 20.57 5.03 23.53
CA PRO A 502 19.15 4.98 23.21
C PRO A 502 18.76 3.80 22.29
N GLY A 503 19.63 3.39 21.36
CA GLY A 503 19.35 2.25 20.48
C GLY A 503 19.24 0.93 21.24
N HIS A 504 20.13 0.70 22.23
CA HIS A 504 20.03 -0.46 23.12
C HIS A 504 18.73 -0.46 23.93
N LEU A 505 18.33 0.69 24.46
CA LEU A 505 17.08 0.83 25.23
C LEU A 505 15.84 0.56 24.36
N ILE A 506 15.83 0.95 23.09
CA ILE A 506 14.75 0.66 22.15
C ILE A 506 14.61 -0.86 21.97
N ARG A 507 15.70 -1.58 21.71
CA ARG A 507 15.69 -3.04 21.57
C ARG A 507 15.22 -3.74 22.85
N LEU A 508 15.63 -3.23 24.01
CA LEU A 508 15.18 -3.74 25.29
C LEU A 508 13.67 -3.58 25.46
N ILE A 509 13.08 -2.41 25.14
CA ILE A 509 11.63 -2.18 25.18
C ILE A 509 10.90 -3.17 24.29
N VAL A 510 11.40 -3.39 23.06
CA VAL A 510 10.80 -4.34 22.13
C VAL A 510 10.81 -5.75 22.71
N ALA A 511 11.94 -6.22 23.20
CA ALA A 511 12.11 -7.56 23.80
C ALA A 511 11.33 -7.75 25.12
N ALA A 512 11.18 -6.70 25.91
CA ALA A 512 10.45 -6.75 27.20
C ALA A 512 8.92 -6.87 27.08
N GLY A 513 8.38 -6.99 25.84
CA GLY A 513 6.96 -7.27 25.61
C GLY A 513 6.26 -6.33 24.63
N TYR A 514 6.94 -5.33 24.07
CA TYR A 514 6.33 -4.48 23.05
C TYR A 514 6.13 -5.24 21.74
N GLU A 515 7.00 -6.20 21.41
CA GLU A 515 6.79 -7.13 20.29
C GLU A 515 5.47 -7.89 20.41
N ASP A 516 5.19 -8.47 21.58
CA ASP A 516 3.90 -9.15 21.87
C ASP A 516 2.70 -8.21 21.67
N TYR A 517 2.84 -6.94 22.07
CA TYR A 517 1.81 -5.93 21.86
C TYR A 517 1.58 -5.66 20.35
N LEU A 518 2.65 -5.54 19.57
CA LEU A 518 2.56 -5.34 18.12
C LEU A 518 1.90 -6.53 17.43
N GLN A 519 2.33 -7.76 17.74
CA GLN A 519 1.75 -8.98 17.18
C GLN A 519 0.25 -9.08 17.43
N ASN A 520 -0.21 -8.67 18.63
CA ASN A 520 -1.61 -8.72 18.99
C ASN A 520 -2.45 -7.57 18.45
N LYS A 521 -1.82 -6.45 18.03
CA LYS A 521 -2.55 -5.23 17.65
C LYS A 521 -2.52 -4.94 16.16
N PHE A 522 -1.44 -5.31 15.45
CA PHE A 522 -1.24 -4.90 14.07
C PHE A 522 -0.95 -6.08 13.15
N PRO A 523 -1.69 -6.21 12.04
CA PRO A 523 -1.47 -7.28 11.04
C PRO A 523 -0.07 -7.21 10.41
N ASN A 524 0.45 -5.99 10.25
CA ASN A 524 1.78 -5.70 9.69
C ASN A 524 2.84 -5.54 10.77
N TYR A 525 2.75 -6.31 11.87
CA TYR A 525 3.66 -6.16 13.01
C TYR A 525 5.12 -6.39 12.65
N TYR A 526 5.42 -7.28 11.71
CA TYR A 526 6.80 -7.49 11.23
C TYR A 526 7.40 -6.22 10.63
N SER A 527 6.67 -5.55 9.74
CA SER A 527 7.12 -4.28 9.17
C SER A 527 7.35 -3.22 10.25
N ARG A 528 6.53 -3.24 11.32
CA ARG A 528 6.69 -2.32 12.44
C ARG A 528 7.86 -2.68 13.35
N LEU A 529 8.19 -3.97 13.49
CA LEU A 529 9.41 -4.42 14.16
C LEU A 529 10.66 -4.03 13.38
N GLU A 530 10.61 -4.19 12.04
CA GLU A 530 11.67 -3.69 11.16
C GLU A 530 11.85 -2.18 11.31
N ASP A 531 10.75 -1.41 11.33
CA ASP A 531 10.78 0.03 11.57
C ASP A 531 11.45 0.36 12.92
N LEU A 532 11.12 -0.37 14.00
CA LEU A 532 11.72 -0.15 15.33
C LEU A 532 13.19 -0.52 15.39
N GLU A 533 13.61 -1.60 14.74
CA GLU A 533 15.02 -1.95 14.66
C GLU A 533 15.83 -0.87 13.91
N GLN A 534 15.22 -0.26 12.88
CA GLN A 534 15.83 0.85 12.16
C GLN A 534 15.94 2.11 13.05
N VAL A 535 14.89 2.41 13.83
CA VAL A 535 14.95 3.51 14.80
C VAL A 535 16.04 3.24 15.84
N ALA A 536 16.18 1.99 16.28
CA ALA A 536 17.24 1.60 17.21
C ALA A 536 18.64 1.81 16.58
N GLY A 537 18.83 1.36 15.32
CA GLY A 537 20.08 1.58 14.58
C GLY A 537 20.39 3.07 14.36
N PHE A 538 19.37 3.88 14.07
CA PHE A 538 19.52 5.33 14.00
C PHE A 538 19.86 5.95 15.36
N ALA A 539 19.20 5.49 16.43
CA ALA A 539 19.43 5.96 17.79
C ALA A 539 20.85 5.62 18.30
N ASP A 540 21.48 4.56 17.80
CA ASP A 540 22.86 4.18 18.14
C ASP A 540 23.91 5.26 17.75
N GLN A 541 23.56 6.21 16.87
CA GLN A 541 24.45 7.33 16.49
C GLN A 541 24.52 8.41 17.56
N TYR A 542 23.68 8.38 18.59
CA TYR A 542 23.62 9.36 19.66
C TYR A 542 24.18 8.80 20.95
N GLU A 543 25.01 9.61 21.64
CA GLU A 543 25.62 9.19 22.91
C GLU A 543 24.58 9.14 24.04
N THR A 544 23.58 10.04 24.00
CA THR A 544 22.56 10.15 25.07
C THR A 544 21.13 10.04 24.53
N THR A 545 20.25 9.55 25.39
CA THR A 545 18.81 9.46 25.11
C THR A 545 18.19 10.85 24.89
N GLU A 546 18.68 11.85 25.61
CA GLU A 546 18.21 13.23 25.52
C GLU A 546 18.54 13.87 24.16
N GLU A 547 19.73 13.62 23.62
CA GLU A 547 20.13 14.07 22.27
C GLU A 547 19.24 13.43 21.22
N PHE A 548 19.07 12.12 21.27
CA PHE A 548 18.20 11.39 20.36
C PHE A 548 16.75 11.90 20.39
N LEU A 549 16.17 12.08 21.60
CA LEU A 549 14.81 12.59 21.75
C LEU A 549 14.65 14.03 21.25
N SER A 550 15.70 14.86 21.39
CA SER A 550 15.70 16.25 20.88
C SER A 550 15.69 16.25 19.36
N GLU A 551 16.51 15.41 18.73
CA GLU A 551 16.52 15.28 17.27
C GLU A 551 15.18 14.74 16.74
N LEU A 552 14.64 13.71 17.40
CA LEU A 552 13.33 13.16 17.09
C LEU A 552 12.20 14.22 17.16
N ALA A 553 12.27 15.12 18.13
CA ALA A 553 11.33 16.21 18.29
C ALA A 553 11.48 17.28 17.19
N LEU A 554 12.71 17.61 16.79
CA LEU A 554 12.97 18.52 15.68
C LEU A 554 12.40 17.97 14.36
N LEU A 555 12.61 16.69 14.08
CA LEU A 555 12.10 16.03 12.89
C LEU A 555 10.56 16.01 12.82
N SER A 556 9.89 15.93 13.96
CA SER A 556 8.42 15.92 14.02
C SER A 556 7.78 17.31 13.98
N ASN A 557 8.51 18.39 14.34
CA ASN A 557 7.95 19.76 14.48
C ASN A 557 8.08 20.65 13.24
N LEU A 558 8.96 20.35 12.30
CA LEU A 558 9.20 21.19 11.12
C LEU A 558 8.01 21.36 10.17
N ASP A 559 6.93 20.56 10.35
CA ASP A 559 5.70 20.64 9.54
C ASP A 559 4.63 21.60 10.05
N THR A 560 4.70 22.04 11.29
CA THR A 560 3.68 22.93 11.84
C THR A 560 3.81 24.35 11.27
N GLU A 561 4.98 24.72 10.80
CA GLU A 561 5.21 26.02 10.16
C GLU A 561 4.84 26.03 8.66
N SER A 562 5.00 24.90 7.95
CA SER A 562 4.65 24.79 6.52
C SER A 562 3.15 24.82 6.25
N LYS A 563 2.30 24.40 7.19
CA LYS A 563 0.84 24.44 7.05
C LYS A 563 0.20 25.81 7.26
N LYS A 564 0.95 26.82 7.69
CA LYS A 564 0.42 28.19 7.94
C LYS A 564 0.55 29.16 6.78
N ASN A 565 1.31 28.84 5.73
CA ASN A 565 1.47 29.71 4.57
C ASN A 565 0.70 29.18 3.34
N THR A 566 -0.62 29.35 3.36
CA THR A 566 -1.51 29.15 2.22
C THR A 566 -1.43 30.33 1.24
N LEU A 567 -0.36 30.42 0.45
CA LEU A 567 -0.33 31.19 -0.81
C LEU A 567 0.81 30.65 -1.67
N SER A 568 0.53 29.71 -2.57
CA SER A 568 1.39 28.84 -3.41
C SER A 568 2.02 27.68 -2.63
N ASP A 569 1.65 26.43 -2.96
CA ASP A 569 2.39 25.26 -2.48
C ASP A 569 3.86 25.41 -2.91
N PRO A 570 4.82 25.40 -1.97
CA PRO A 570 6.21 25.45 -2.35
C PRO A 570 6.53 24.21 -3.18
N GLU A 571 7.31 24.39 -4.24
CA GLU A 571 7.91 23.32 -5.02
C GLU A 571 8.54 22.29 -4.10
N GLN A 572 8.09 21.03 -4.13
CA GLN A 572 8.48 19.98 -3.17
C GLN A 572 8.89 18.69 -3.88
N ILE A 573 10.04 18.13 -3.51
CA ILE A 573 10.42 16.79 -3.94
C ILE A 573 9.58 15.74 -3.20
N ARG A 574 9.20 14.67 -3.91
CA ARG A 574 8.36 13.61 -3.34
C ARG A 574 9.20 12.46 -2.80
N LEU A 575 8.93 12.04 -1.57
CA LEU A 575 9.42 10.81 -0.96
C LEU A 575 8.28 9.77 -0.96
N SER A 576 8.52 8.59 -1.52
CA SER A 576 7.45 7.59 -1.67
C SER A 576 7.97 6.17 -1.62
N THR A 577 7.17 5.26 -1.06
CA THR A 577 7.40 3.84 -1.34
C THR A 577 7.06 3.55 -2.81
N ILE A 578 7.73 2.56 -3.38
CA ILE A 578 7.50 2.17 -4.78
C ILE A 578 6.06 1.75 -5.01
N HIS A 579 5.43 1.07 -4.04
CA HIS A 579 4.01 0.67 -4.12
C HIS A 579 3.08 1.86 -4.31
N GLN A 580 3.33 2.96 -3.60
CA GLN A 580 2.51 4.18 -3.68
C GLN A 580 2.79 5.02 -4.93
N ALA A 581 3.97 4.82 -5.54
CA ALA A 581 4.33 5.48 -6.78
C ALA A 581 3.77 4.78 -8.04
N LYS A 582 3.15 3.60 -7.90
CA LYS A 582 2.51 2.91 -9.03
C LYS A 582 1.42 3.82 -9.64
N GLY A 583 1.43 3.93 -10.97
CA GLY A 583 0.54 4.84 -11.71
C GLY A 583 1.07 6.27 -11.87
N LEU A 584 2.07 6.68 -11.09
CA LEU A 584 2.72 8.00 -11.22
C LEU A 584 3.90 7.95 -12.21
N GLU A 585 4.41 9.14 -12.58
CA GLU A 585 5.58 9.29 -13.45
C GLU A 585 6.28 10.61 -13.18
N PHE A 586 7.61 10.63 -13.27
CA PHE A 586 8.44 11.77 -12.90
C PHE A 586 9.55 11.97 -13.93
N GLU A 587 10.03 13.21 -14.08
CA GLU A 587 11.19 13.47 -14.95
C GLU A 587 12.45 12.81 -14.38
N VAL A 588 12.65 12.88 -13.07
CA VAL A 588 13.81 12.32 -12.37
C VAL A 588 13.34 11.38 -11.27
N VAL A 589 13.95 10.19 -11.23
CA VAL A 589 13.69 9.18 -10.20
C VAL A 589 15.00 8.77 -9.56
N PHE A 590 15.05 8.87 -8.25
CA PHE A 590 16.08 8.27 -7.39
C PHE A 590 15.51 7.00 -6.78
N VAL A 591 16.23 5.88 -6.85
CA VAL A 591 15.91 4.64 -6.14
C VAL A 591 17.04 4.37 -5.16
N MET A 592 16.72 4.33 -3.87
CA MET A 592 17.70 4.21 -2.81
C MET A 592 17.62 2.88 -2.07
N MET A 593 18.66 2.56 -1.28
CA MET A 593 18.80 1.35 -0.47
C MET A 593 18.69 0.06 -1.28
N LEU A 594 19.32 0.04 -2.47
CA LEU A 594 19.37 -1.13 -3.35
C LEU A 594 20.39 -2.15 -2.83
N CYS A 595 20.08 -2.79 -1.70
CA CYS A 595 20.91 -3.82 -1.06
C CYS A 595 20.09 -5.10 -0.85
N ASP A 596 20.72 -6.26 -1.01
CA ASP A 596 20.13 -7.55 -0.65
C ASP A 596 19.75 -7.55 0.84
N GLY A 597 18.53 -8.02 1.13
CA GLY A 597 17.97 -7.97 2.47
C GLY A 597 17.15 -6.70 2.78
N LEU A 598 17.34 -5.62 2.02
CA LEU A 598 16.56 -4.38 2.09
C LEU A 598 15.64 -4.23 0.87
N PHE A 599 16.22 -4.35 -0.32
CA PHE A 599 15.52 -4.39 -1.59
C PHE A 599 16.30 -5.25 -2.61
N PRO A 600 15.91 -6.53 -2.79
CA PRO A 600 14.75 -7.22 -2.21
C PRO A 600 14.85 -7.41 -0.70
N SER A 601 13.68 -7.46 -0.02
CA SER A 601 13.64 -7.72 1.42
C SER A 601 13.98 -9.17 1.74
N SER A 602 14.66 -9.43 2.87
CA SER A 602 15.09 -10.78 3.28
C SER A 602 13.93 -11.79 3.28
N ARG A 603 12.76 -11.36 3.74
CA ARG A 603 11.56 -12.19 3.79
C ARG A 603 11.01 -12.55 2.41
N ALA A 604 11.05 -11.61 1.47
CA ALA A 604 10.50 -11.85 0.14
C ALA A 604 11.32 -12.91 -0.62
N ILE A 605 12.64 -12.94 -0.42
CA ILE A 605 13.52 -13.91 -1.09
C ILE A 605 13.49 -15.31 -0.46
N GLU A 606 12.70 -15.53 0.60
CA GLU A 606 12.46 -16.88 1.16
C GLU A 606 11.61 -17.76 0.20
N SER A 607 10.92 -17.14 -0.75
CA SER A 607 10.14 -17.86 -1.77
C SER A 607 10.44 -17.34 -3.18
N PRO A 608 10.42 -18.21 -4.21
CA PRO A 608 10.60 -17.78 -5.61
C PRO A 608 9.55 -16.75 -6.05
N GLU A 609 8.30 -16.92 -5.64
CA GLU A 609 7.21 -16.00 -5.97
C GLU A 609 7.42 -14.61 -5.34
N GLY A 610 7.95 -14.58 -4.11
CA GLY A 610 8.28 -13.33 -3.43
C GLY A 610 9.43 -12.58 -4.12
N GLU A 611 10.46 -13.29 -4.56
CA GLU A 611 11.55 -12.71 -5.34
C GLU A 611 11.06 -12.15 -6.68
N GLU A 612 10.18 -12.89 -7.38
CA GLU A 612 9.55 -12.41 -8.62
C GLU A 612 8.73 -11.13 -8.38
N GLU A 613 8.01 -11.02 -7.25
CA GLU A 613 7.25 -9.82 -6.90
C GLU A 613 8.16 -8.63 -6.58
N GLU A 614 9.24 -8.83 -5.84
CA GLU A 614 10.24 -7.77 -5.59
C GLU A 614 10.91 -7.30 -6.89
N ARG A 615 11.16 -8.21 -7.84
CA ARG A 615 11.68 -7.84 -9.17
C ARG A 615 10.66 -7.03 -9.97
N ARG A 616 9.36 -7.36 -9.90
CA ARG A 616 8.29 -6.52 -10.47
C ARG A 616 8.23 -5.15 -9.78
N LEU A 617 8.47 -5.11 -8.47
CA LEU A 617 8.53 -3.86 -7.72
C LEU A 617 9.70 -3.00 -8.20
N PHE A 618 10.87 -3.59 -8.43
CA PHE A 618 12.01 -2.87 -9.00
C PHE A 618 11.73 -2.40 -10.44
N TYR A 619 11.14 -3.23 -11.27
CA TYR A 619 10.66 -2.83 -12.60
C TYR A 619 9.68 -1.65 -12.54
N VAL A 620 8.76 -1.65 -11.58
CA VAL A 620 7.85 -0.52 -11.35
C VAL A 620 8.64 0.74 -11.02
N ALA A 621 9.65 0.67 -10.12
CA ALA A 621 10.47 1.81 -9.73
C ALA A 621 11.19 2.41 -10.95
N VAL A 622 11.89 1.59 -11.73
CA VAL A 622 12.62 2.00 -12.93
C VAL A 622 11.68 2.67 -13.96
N THR A 623 10.51 2.09 -14.19
CA THR A 623 9.54 2.58 -15.18
C THR A 623 8.76 3.81 -14.72
N ARG A 624 9.04 4.38 -13.54
CA ARG A 624 8.50 5.70 -13.15
C ARG A 624 9.28 6.84 -13.76
N ALA A 625 10.55 6.61 -14.14
CA ALA A 625 11.43 7.62 -14.69
C ALA A 625 11.10 7.94 -16.16
N LYS A 626 11.11 9.23 -16.49
CA LYS A 626 10.98 9.72 -17.86
C LYS A 626 12.34 9.98 -18.48
N THR A 627 13.19 10.76 -17.82
CA THR A 627 14.41 11.34 -18.38
C THR A 627 15.66 10.86 -17.67
N GLU A 628 15.68 10.86 -16.33
CA GLU A 628 16.83 10.46 -15.54
C GLU A 628 16.47 9.46 -14.43
N LEU A 629 17.37 8.50 -14.23
CA LEU A 629 17.26 7.45 -13.23
C LEU A 629 18.58 7.29 -12.48
N TYR A 630 18.51 7.42 -11.15
CA TYR A 630 19.63 7.22 -10.23
C TYR A 630 19.34 6.02 -9.35
N LEU A 631 20.19 5.00 -9.42
CA LEU A 631 20.13 3.78 -8.62
C LEU A 631 21.26 3.85 -7.59
N SER A 632 20.96 3.77 -6.30
CA SER A 632 21.98 3.95 -5.28
C SER A 632 21.88 2.94 -4.14
N TYR A 633 23.04 2.59 -3.58
CA TYR A 633 23.14 1.67 -2.45
C TYR A 633 24.30 2.04 -1.53
N PRO A 634 24.15 1.88 -0.19
CA PRO A 634 25.25 2.02 0.76
C PRO A 634 26.08 0.75 0.85
N LEU A 635 27.42 0.88 0.93
CA LEU A 635 28.36 -0.23 1.12
C LEU A 635 28.43 -0.72 2.56
N MET A 636 28.21 0.19 3.51
CA MET A 636 28.26 -0.10 4.93
C MET A 636 26.99 0.33 5.62
N ARG A 637 26.58 -0.44 6.62
CA ARG A 637 25.48 -0.11 7.51
C ARG A 637 25.89 -0.42 8.94
N PHE A 638 25.59 0.52 9.84
CA PHE A 638 25.77 0.29 11.26
C PHE A 638 24.70 -0.68 11.78
N MET A 639 25.11 -1.85 12.26
CA MET A 639 24.27 -2.80 12.97
C MET A 639 24.88 -3.07 14.34
N HIS A 640 24.36 -2.42 15.38
CA HIS A 640 24.92 -2.51 16.74
C HIS A 640 24.56 -3.79 17.51
N GLY A 641 23.69 -4.66 16.99
CA GLY A 641 23.39 -5.96 17.64
C GLY A 641 24.50 -7.00 17.54
N SER A 642 25.40 -6.84 16.58
CA SER A 642 26.59 -7.70 16.36
C SER A 642 27.93 -6.99 16.56
N GLY A 643 27.93 -5.74 17.04
CA GLY A 643 29.15 -5.03 17.46
C GLY A 643 30.01 -4.47 16.33
N GLY A 644 29.45 -4.07 15.18
CA GLY A 644 30.26 -3.49 14.12
C GLY A 644 29.50 -3.03 12.88
N GLU A 645 30.24 -2.36 12.00
CA GLU A 645 29.83 -2.05 10.63
C GLU A 645 29.65 -3.34 9.84
N THR A 646 28.49 -3.49 9.19
CA THR A 646 28.21 -4.64 8.33
C THR A 646 28.29 -4.20 6.88
N PHE A 647 29.13 -4.86 6.08
CA PHE A 647 29.14 -4.68 4.64
C PHE A 647 27.82 -5.13 4.06
N GLN A 648 27.20 -4.26 3.24
CA GLN A 648 26.00 -4.58 2.48
C GLN A 648 26.38 -5.13 1.11
N GLN A 649 25.65 -6.15 0.68
CA GLN A 649 25.73 -6.61 -0.71
C GLN A 649 24.81 -5.73 -1.57
N PRO A 650 25.25 -5.27 -2.74
CA PRO A 650 24.33 -4.66 -3.71
C PRO A 650 23.13 -5.56 -3.99
N SER A 651 22.00 -4.96 -4.33
CA SER A 651 20.81 -5.73 -4.73
C SER A 651 21.14 -6.67 -5.89
N ARG A 652 20.77 -7.95 -5.77
CA ARG A 652 20.91 -8.93 -6.86
C ARG A 652 20.28 -8.49 -8.17
N PHE A 653 19.27 -7.61 -8.12
CA PHE A 653 18.64 -7.06 -9.32
C PHE A 653 19.54 -6.13 -10.10
N LEU A 654 20.57 -5.54 -9.47
CA LEU A 654 21.58 -4.75 -10.17
C LEU A 654 22.49 -5.63 -11.03
N ASP A 655 22.83 -6.82 -10.56
CA ASP A 655 23.66 -7.78 -11.31
C ASP A 655 22.91 -8.35 -12.54
N GLU A 656 21.57 -8.34 -12.50
CA GLU A 656 20.72 -8.77 -13.62
C GLU A 656 20.66 -7.73 -14.76
N ILE A 657 21.05 -6.47 -14.48
CA ILE A 657 21.15 -5.42 -15.47
C ILE A 657 22.51 -5.58 -16.19
N GLY A 658 22.52 -6.10 -17.38
CA GLY A 658 23.73 -6.44 -18.10
C GLY A 658 24.76 -5.29 -18.20
N ASP A 659 26.02 -5.64 -18.39
CA ASP A 659 27.13 -4.72 -18.52
C ASP A 659 26.87 -3.60 -19.56
N GLY A 660 27.21 -2.38 -19.19
CA GLY A 660 27.13 -1.21 -20.07
C GLY A 660 25.74 -0.55 -20.17
N LEU A 661 24.70 -1.08 -19.52
CA LEU A 661 23.40 -0.43 -19.42
C LEU A 661 23.34 0.66 -18.33
N LEU A 662 24.21 0.58 -17.35
CA LEU A 662 24.37 1.55 -16.26
C LEU A 662 25.66 2.35 -16.45
N GLU A 663 25.70 3.55 -15.89
CA GLU A 663 26.89 4.38 -15.74
C GLU A 663 27.28 4.43 -14.27
N GLU A 664 28.46 3.89 -13.94
CA GLU A 664 28.93 3.87 -12.55
C GLU A 664 29.46 5.25 -12.13
N TRP A 665 28.95 5.77 -11.05
CA TRP A 665 29.39 7.01 -10.44
C TRP A 665 30.06 6.74 -9.09
N ASN A 666 31.35 7.12 -8.97
CA ASN A 666 32.11 7.01 -7.73
C ASN A 666 32.10 8.36 -7.00
N LEU A 667 31.58 8.37 -5.79
CA LEU A 667 31.52 9.58 -4.96
C LEU A 667 32.87 9.86 -4.34
N GLN A 668 33.37 11.07 -4.50
CA GLN A 668 34.55 11.57 -3.79
C GLN A 668 34.10 12.64 -2.79
N SER A 669 34.49 12.50 -1.52
CA SER A 669 34.30 13.57 -0.56
C SER A 669 35.28 14.70 -0.87
N PHE A 670 34.76 15.91 -1.05
CA PHE A 670 35.59 17.10 -1.15
C PHE A 670 36.17 17.40 0.24
N ASP A 671 37.50 17.17 0.42
CA ASP A 671 38.21 17.65 1.58
C ASP A 671 38.76 19.06 1.28
N PRO A 672 38.18 20.12 1.92
CA PRO A 672 38.66 21.49 1.69
C PRO A 672 40.07 21.76 2.26
N TYR A 673 40.67 20.79 2.97
CA TYR A 673 41.94 20.88 3.62
C TYR A 673 42.98 19.80 3.21
N GLY A 674 42.67 19.01 2.13
CA GLY A 674 43.59 18.00 1.58
C GLY A 674 44.64 18.55 0.65
#